data_b8b0f7e55d2f42defb866266c958ea0b
#
_entry.id   b8b0f7e55d2f42defb866266c958ea0b
#
_cell.length_a   1.000
_cell.length_b   1.000
_cell.length_c   1.000
_cell.angle_alpha   90.00
_cell.angle_beta   90.00
_cell.angle_gamma   90.00
#
_symmetry.space_group_name_H-M   'P 1'
#
loop_
_entity.id
_entity.type
_entity.pdbx_description
1 polymer ?
#
loop_
_entity_poly.entity_id
_entity_poly.type
_entity_poly.pdbx_seq_one_letter_code
_entity_poly.pdbx_strand_id
1 'polypeptide(L)'
;MSSKGKFYMTTAIAYTSGKPHIGNTYEIVLADAIARYKRLEGYDVYFQTGTDEHGQKIELKAEEKGITPKQFVDEVAGEVKRIWDLMNTSYDNFVRTTDEDHETQVKKIFKKLYDKGDIYKGSYEGLYCTPCESFWTESQLVDGKCPDCGREVQPAKEEAYFFKMSKYADRLIEHINTHPEFIQPVSRKNEMMNNFLLPGLQDLCVSRTSFSWGIPVDFDPKHVVYVWLDALTNYITKIGYDADGNSSDLFKKNWPADLHLIGKDIIRFHTIYWPIFLMALDLPLPKQVFGHPWLLQGGEKMSKSKGNVIYADDMVDLFGVDATRYFVLHEMPFENDGIITWELVVERFNSDLANILGNLVSRTISMSNKYFDGVVKSTGVTEEVDNDLKAVVTGARDKIADKMSGLRVADAITEVFNVFRRCNKYIDETAPWVLAKDEAKKDRLSEVLYNLTESIAIGASLLASFLPETAEKIAAQLNTGLRGFDELNQFGLYPNDNKVTEEPEILFARLDPKEVMPKVEAIRAAQKAEFEAEQKASGKEVETEAKADAAVIDIEPKEEITYDDFMKMQFQVGEIIECKAVEKSKKLLCSQVRIGSQVKQIVSGIRKQYTPEEMVGKKVMVLVNLKPAKLAGVLSEGMLLCAEDETGELALLTPEKDMPAGAEIC
;
A
#
# COMPACT_ATOMS: atom_id res chain seq x y z
N MET A 1 -15.55 -23.16 20.06
CA MET A 1 -15.54 -23.17 18.56
C MET A 1 -14.68 -24.30 18.07
N SER A 2 -15.12 -25.10 17.09
CA SER A 2 -14.21 -26.00 16.38
C SER A 2 -13.25 -25.15 15.55
N SER A 3 -11.94 -25.43 15.62
CA SER A 3 -10.94 -24.72 14.80
C SER A 3 -11.28 -24.87 13.31
N LYS A 4 -11.28 -23.77 12.55
CA LYS A 4 -11.44 -23.78 11.08
C LYS A 4 -10.20 -24.35 10.34
N GLY A 5 -9.19 -24.78 11.09
CA GLY A 5 -7.92 -25.29 10.58
C GLY A 5 -6.80 -24.24 10.71
N LYS A 6 -5.62 -24.56 10.14
CA LYS A 6 -4.47 -23.69 10.18
C LYS A 6 -4.60 -22.53 9.19
N PHE A 7 -3.93 -21.42 9.47
CA PHE A 7 -3.72 -20.33 8.53
C PHE A 7 -2.29 -19.79 8.71
N TYR A 8 -1.39 -20.20 7.82
CA TYR A 8 -0.02 -19.70 7.83
C TYR A 8 0.11 -18.54 6.86
N MET A 9 0.48 -17.38 7.39
CA MET A 9 0.68 -16.19 6.59
C MET A 9 2.02 -15.50 6.89
N THR A 10 2.55 -14.83 5.89
CA THR A 10 3.80 -14.07 6.01
C THR A 10 3.68 -12.69 5.37
N THR A 11 4.46 -11.74 5.85
CA THR A 11 4.86 -10.57 5.07
C THR A 11 6.10 -10.87 4.26
N ALA A 12 6.52 -9.93 3.40
CA ALA A 12 7.93 -9.86 3.04
C ALA A 12 8.78 -9.64 4.30
N ILE A 13 10.05 -10.06 4.24
CA ILE A 13 11.02 -9.70 5.29
C ILE A 13 11.70 -8.39 4.90
N ALA A 14 11.74 -7.43 5.84
CA ALA A 14 12.23 -6.09 5.56
C ALA A 14 13.74 -6.05 5.29
N TYR A 15 14.15 -5.49 4.16
CA TYR A 15 15.57 -5.34 3.83
C TYR A 15 16.23 -4.30 4.74
N THR A 16 17.27 -4.71 5.48
CA THR A 16 17.90 -3.91 6.54
C THR A 16 18.80 -2.79 6.01
N SER A 17 18.29 -2.01 5.07
CA SER A 17 19.04 -0.88 4.51
C SER A 17 18.80 0.46 5.22
N GLY A 18 17.94 0.50 6.23
CA GLY A 18 17.63 1.69 7.03
C GLY A 18 16.30 1.59 7.76
N LYS A 19 15.95 2.63 8.53
CA LYS A 19 14.66 2.73 9.25
C LYS A 19 13.48 2.57 8.28
N PRO A 20 12.48 1.73 8.60
CA PRO A 20 11.29 1.55 7.76
C PRO A 20 10.42 2.81 7.77
N HIS A 21 9.97 3.25 6.60
CA HIS A 21 8.99 4.33 6.46
C HIS A 21 7.55 3.80 6.52
N ILE A 22 6.58 4.71 6.55
CA ILE A 22 5.16 4.35 6.70
C ILE A 22 4.65 3.38 5.62
N GLY A 23 5.23 3.39 4.41
CA GLY A 23 4.89 2.42 3.36
C GLY A 23 5.30 0.99 3.70
N ASN A 24 6.44 0.80 4.40
CA ASN A 24 6.83 -0.52 4.94
C ASN A 24 5.95 -0.90 6.14
N THR A 25 5.62 0.08 6.98
CA THR A 25 4.73 -0.12 8.14
C THR A 25 3.31 -0.48 7.71
N TYR A 26 2.83 0.05 6.58
CA TYR A 26 1.55 -0.34 6.01
C TYR A 26 1.44 -1.85 5.81
N GLU A 27 2.46 -2.48 5.22
CA GLU A 27 2.46 -3.94 4.96
C GLU A 27 2.24 -4.75 6.24
N ILE A 28 2.99 -4.43 7.33
CA ILE A 28 2.86 -5.18 8.57
C ILE A 28 1.52 -4.93 9.27
N VAL A 29 0.97 -3.72 9.21
CA VAL A 29 -0.35 -3.39 9.78
C VAL A 29 -1.47 -4.07 8.98
N LEU A 30 -1.36 -4.12 7.66
CA LEU A 30 -2.29 -4.83 6.78
C LEU A 30 -2.29 -6.34 7.09
N ALA A 31 -1.10 -6.93 7.23
CA ALA A 31 -0.95 -8.33 7.59
C ALA A 31 -1.54 -8.63 8.99
N ASP A 32 -1.28 -7.75 9.97
CA ASP A 32 -1.82 -7.89 11.32
C ASP A 32 -3.35 -7.83 11.35
N ALA A 33 -3.96 -6.91 10.59
CA ALA A 33 -5.41 -6.82 10.48
C ALA A 33 -6.02 -8.12 9.91
N ILE A 34 -5.37 -8.71 8.90
CA ILE A 34 -5.79 -10.00 8.33
C ILE A 34 -5.59 -11.13 9.35
N ALA A 35 -4.45 -11.19 10.04
CA ALA A 35 -4.16 -12.21 11.04
C ALA A 35 -5.17 -12.18 12.19
N ARG A 36 -5.45 -10.99 12.75
CA ARG A 36 -6.46 -10.79 13.80
C ARG A 36 -7.85 -11.20 13.34
N TYR A 37 -8.22 -10.83 12.12
CA TYR A 37 -9.51 -11.22 11.57
C TYR A 37 -9.62 -12.74 11.37
N LYS A 38 -8.57 -13.40 10.89
CA LYS A 38 -8.54 -14.86 10.75
C LYS A 38 -8.61 -15.57 12.10
N ARG A 39 -7.97 -15.03 13.14
CA ARG A 39 -8.13 -15.53 14.53
C ARG A 39 -9.56 -15.34 15.03
N LEU A 40 -10.19 -14.19 14.76
CA LEU A 40 -11.60 -13.94 15.09
C LEU A 40 -12.53 -14.95 14.39
N GLU A 41 -12.26 -15.30 13.13
CA GLU A 41 -12.97 -16.34 12.39
C GLU A 41 -12.79 -17.77 12.96
N GLY A 42 -11.81 -17.99 13.86
CA GLY A 42 -11.52 -19.27 14.49
C GLY A 42 -10.41 -20.09 13.81
N TYR A 43 -9.58 -19.48 12.95
CA TYR A 43 -8.39 -20.14 12.44
C TYR A 43 -7.26 -20.18 13.48
N ASP A 44 -6.45 -21.23 13.43
CA ASP A 44 -5.17 -21.33 14.11
C ASP A 44 -4.10 -20.64 13.24
N VAL A 45 -3.90 -19.35 13.50
CA VAL A 45 -3.04 -18.48 12.68
C VAL A 45 -1.60 -18.54 13.17
N TYR A 46 -0.67 -18.76 12.22
CA TYR A 46 0.75 -18.52 12.42
C TYR A 46 1.19 -17.40 11.48
N PHE A 47 1.58 -16.26 12.05
CA PHE A 47 1.97 -15.05 11.33
C PHE A 47 3.47 -14.79 11.48
N GLN A 48 4.22 -14.86 10.37
CA GLN A 48 5.65 -14.65 10.32
C GLN A 48 6.01 -13.38 9.58
N THR A 49 6.94 -12.61 10.13
CA THR A 49 7.60 -11.44 9.54
C THR A 49 9.09 -11.47 9.91
N GLY A 50 9.87 -10.47 9.48
CA GLY A 50 11.29 -10.40 9.86
C GLY A 50 12.12 -9.48 9.00
N THR A 51 13.43 -9.77 8.96
CA THR A 51 14.43 -8.97 8.26
C THR A 51 15.29 -9.81 7.32
N ASP A 52 15.54 -9.23 6.13
CA ASP A 52 16.55 -9.67 5.15
C ASP A 52 17.82 -8.86 5.37
N GLU A 53 18.94 -9.56 5.66
CA GLU A 53 20.13 -8.97 6.28
C GLU A 53 21.42 -9.16 5.48
N HIS A 54 21.37 -9.84 4.35
CA HIS A 54 22.54 -10.08 3.50
C HIS A 54 22.54 -9.20 2.24
N GLY A 55 23.69 -9.14 1.58
CA GLY A 55 23.86 -8.49 0.28
C GLY A 55 24.87 -7.35 0.24
N GLN A 56 25.25 -6.98 -0.97
CA GLN A 56 26.29 -5.98 -1.24
C GLN A 56 25.95 -4.60 -0.67
N LYS A 57 24.69 -4.20 -0.75
CA LYS A 57 24.25 -2.90 -0.25
C LYS A 57 24.41 -2.76 1.25
N ILE A 58 24.24 -3.85 2.00
CA ILE A 58 24.44 -3.87 3.46
C ILE A 58 25.93 -3.74 3.77
N GLU A 59 26.80 -4.51 3.07
CA GLU A 59 28.26 -4.44 3.23
C GLU A 59 28.75 -3.01 3.01
N LEU A 60 28.36 -2.37 1.91
CA LEU A 60 28.73 -0.99 1.60
C LEU A 60 28.27 0.02 2.66
N LYS A 61 27.04 -0.13 3.18
CA LYS A 61 26.52 0.76 4.22
C LYS A 61 27.22 0.58 5.57
N ALA A 62 27.62 -0.64 5.90
CA ALA A 62 28.40 -0.91 7.09
C ALA A 62 29.81 -0.28 6.97
N GLU A 63 30.44 -0.40 5.80
CA GLU A 63 31.71 0.27 5.49
C GLU A 63 31.62 1.79 5.62
N GLU A 64 30.57 2.41 5.03
CA GLU A 64 30.31 3.84 5.13
C GLU A 64 30.20 4.31 6.61
N LYS A 65 29.65 3.47 7.49
CA LYS A 65 29.55 3.74 8.93
C LYS A 65 30.78 3.36 9.74
N GLY A 66 31.74 2.65 9.15
CA GLY A 66 32.94 2.14 9.85
C GLY A 66 32.66 1.05 10.88
N ILE A 67 31.59 0.26 10.70
CA ILE A 67 31.18 -0.85 11.56
C ILE A 67 31.11 -2.15 10.76
N THR A 68 30.99 -3.30 11.46
CA THR A 68 30.81 -4.57 10.76
C THR A 68 29.39 -4.69 10.19
N PRO A 69 29.17 -5.43 9.07
CA PRO A 69 27.84 -5.70 8.55
C PRO A 69 26.89 -6.29 9.60
N LYS A 70 27.38 -7.19 10.46
CA LYS A 70 26.58 -7.78 11.55
C LYS A 70 26.10 -6.73 12.55
N GLN A 71 26.96 -5.79 12.97
CA GLN A 71 26.56 -4.69 13.84
C GLN A 71 25.52 -3.81 13.18
N PHE A 72 25.72 -3.49 11.88
CA PHE A 72 24.80 -2.68 11.12
C PHE A 72 23.39 -3.31 11.05
N VAL A 73 23.28 -4.60 10.70
CA VAL A 73 21.98 -5.27 10.61
C VAL A 73 21.34 -5.49 11.97
N ASP A 74 22.12 -5.67 13.05
CA ASP A 74 21.58 -5.77 14.41
C ASP A 74 20.88 -4.47 14.84
N GLU A 75 21.48 -3.31 14.52
CA GLU A 75 20.88 -2.00 14.78
C GLU A 75 19.57 -1.82 13.99
N VAL A 76 19.63 -2.09 12.67
CA VAL A 76 18.46 -1.87 11.79
C VAL A 76 17.34 -2.87 12.07
N ALA A 77 17.65 -4.15 12.29
CA ALA A 77 16.65 -5.16 12.64
C ALA A 77 15.98 -4.84 13.99
N GLY A 78 16.74 -4.33 14.96
CA GLY A 78 16.21 -3.85 16.23
C GLY A 78 15.21 -2.69 16.02
N GLU A 79 15.51 -1.75 15.13
CA GLU A 79 14.63 -0.64 14.80
C GLU A 79 13.37 -1.09 14.04
N VAL A 80 13.51 -2.00 13.07
CA VAL A 80 12.36 -2.60 12.37
C VAL A 80 11.42 -3.26 13.38
N LYS A 81 11.97 -4.11 14.27
CA LYS A 81 11.19 -4.78 15.29
C LYS A 81 10.49 -3.80 16.23
N ARG A 82 11.19 -2.76 16.66
CA ARG A 82 10.63 -1.69 17.50
C ARG A 82 9.41 -1.03 16.85
N ILE A 83 9.48 -0.72 15.55
CA ILE A 83 8.35 -0.12 14.80
C ILE A 83 7.18 -1.12 14.67
N TRP A 84 7.46 -2.40 14.39
CA TRP A 84 6.42 -3.42 14.34
C TRP A 84 5.69 -3.57 15.69
N ASP A 85 6.47 -3.61 16.79
CA ASP A 85 5.93 -3.69 18.16
C ASP A 85 5.15 -2.41 18.52
N LEU A 86 5.65 -1.21 18.13
CA LEU A 86 4.97 0.08 18.34
C LEU A 86 3.58 0.10 17.67
N MET A 87 3.44 -0.51 16.50
CA MET A 87 2.18 -0.60 15.77
C MET A 87 1.21 -1.64 16.33
N ASN A 88 1.52 -2.24 17.49
CA ASN A 88 0.72 -3.28 18.14
C ASN A 88 0.42 -4.46 17.19
N THR A 89 1.44 -4.96 16.49
CA THR A 89 1.30 -6.09 15.57
C THR A 89 1.46 -7.42 16.30
N SER A 90 0.65 -8.41 15.91
CA SER A 90 0.49 -9.69 16.60
C SER A 90 1.17 -10.86 15.87
N TYR A 91 2.35 -10.61 15.28
CA TYR A 91 3.14 -11.68 14.66
C TYR A 91 3.59 -12.71 15.69
N ASP A 92 3.66 -13.97 15.26
CA ASP A 92 4.10 -15.09 16.09
C ASP A 92 5.62 -15.30 16.00
N ASN A 93 6.24 -14.89 14.88
CA ASN A 93 7.68 -15.05 14.67
C ASN A 93 8.28 -13.85 13.91
N PHE A 94 9.37 -13.31 14.47
CA PHE A 94 10.21 -12.31 13.82
C PHE A 94 11.54 -12.98 13.44
N VAL A 95 11.75 -13.24 12.16
CA VAL A 95 12.88 -14.00 11.64
C VAL A 95 14.00 -13.09 11.15
N ARG A 96 15.23 -13.61 11.20
CA ARG A 96 16.41 -12.93 10.66
C ARG A 96 17.15 -13.88 9.71
N THR A 97 17.56 -13.41 8.56
CA THR A 97 18.32 -14.26 7.63
C THR A 97 19.75 -14.56 8.13
N THR A 98 20.24 -13.82 9.12
CA THR A 98 21.51 -14.10 9.83
C THR A 98 21.37 -15.10 10.98
N ASP A 99 20.18 -15.70 11.19
CA ASP A 99 20.03 -16.77 12.18
C ASP A 99 20.71 -18.06 11.70
N GLU A 100 21.49 -18.70 12.56
CA GLU A 100 22.32 -19.88 12.23
C GLU A 100 21.51 -21.06 11.66
N ASP A 101 20.30 -21.28 12.18
CA ASP A 101 19.40 -22.33 11.71
C ASP A 101 18.97 -22.07 10.26
N HIS A 102 18.69 -20.83 9.90
CA HIS A 102 18.34 -20.42 8.55
C HIS A 102 19.55 -20.60 7.61
N GLU A 103 20.72 -20.01 7.94
CA GLU A 103 21.93 -20.11 7.12
C GLU A 103 22.31 -21.58 6.85
N THR A 104 22.21 -22.43 7.89
CA THR A 104 22.49 -23.87 7.77
C THR A 104 21.56 -24.52 6.74
N GLN A 105 20.27 -24.21 6.77
CA GLN A 105 19.33 -24.80 5.83
C GLN A 105 19.48 -24.24 4.41
N VAL A 106 19.81 -22.96 4.25
CA VAL A 106 20.09 -22.36 2.93
C VAL A 106 21.28 -23.06 2.26
N LYS A 107 22.37 -23.32 3.00
CA LYS A 107 23.52 -24.08 2.47
C LYS A 107 23.13 -25.48 2.00
N LYS A 108 22.34 -26.19 2.80
CA LYS A 108 21.81 -27.52 2.45
C LYS A 108 20.89 -27.48 1.23
N ILE A 109 20.00 -26.48 1.15
CA ILE A 109 19.12 -26.26 0.01
C ILE A 109 19.94 -26.02 -1.25
N PHE A 110 20.91 -25.13 -1.22
CA PHE A 110 21.78 -24.85 -2.35
C PHE A 110 22.49 -26.12 -2.84
N LYS A 111 23.10 -26.88 -1.89
CA LYS A 111 23.79 -28.14 -2.19
C LYS A 111 22.83 -29.17 -2.81
N LYS A 112 21.62 -29.34 -2.28
CA LYS A 112 20.59 -30.24 -2.78
C LYS A 112 20.20 -29.91 -4.22
N LEU A 113 19.99 -28.62 -4.52
CA LEU A 113 19.66 -28.16 -5.88
C LEU A 113 20.85 -28.34 -6.84
N TYR A 114 22.08 -28.15 -6.37
CA TYR A 114 23.27 -28.42 -7.13
C TYR A 114 23.43 -29.92 -7.45
N ASP A 115 23.30 -30.80 -6.46
CA ASP A 115 23.39 -32.24 -6.64
C ASP A 115 22.29 -32.81 -7.56
N LYS A 116 21.10 -32.18 -7.55
CA LYS A 116 19.98 -32.50 -8.45
C LYS A 116 20.24 -32.01 -9.89
N GLY A 117 21.28 -31.18 -10.10
CA GLY A 117 21.63 -30.60 -11.39
C GLY A 117 20.72 -29.46 -11.82
N ASP A 118 19.93 -28.88 -10.89
CA ASP A 118 19.13 -27.66 -11.08
C ASP A 118 19.98 -26.41 -10.95
N ILE A 119 21.09 -26.47 -10.22
CA ILE A 119 22.13 -25.45 -10.18
C ILE A 119 23.38 -25.94 -10.91
N TYR A 120 24.01 -25.08 -11.70
CA TYR A 120 25.24 -25.37 -12.43
C TYR A 120 26.16 -24.14 -12.42
N LYS A 121 27.46 -24.37 -12.58
CA LYS A 121 28.49 -23.31 -12.62
C LYS A 121 28.65 -22.76 -14.02
N GLY A 122 28.72 -21.46 -14.15
CA GLY A 122 28.87 -20.75 -15.41
C GLY A 122 29.56 -19.39 -15.25
N SER A 123 29.51 -18.57 -16.26
CA SER A 123 30.01 -17.19 -16.23
C SER A 123 28.85 -16.25 -16.55
N TYR A 124 28.63 -15.25 -15.69
CA TYR A 124 27.69 -14.18 -15.94
C TYR A 124 28.39 -13.02 -16.64
N GLU A 125 27.76 -12.51 -17.69
CA GLU A 125 28.12 -11.27 -18.32
C GLU A 125 26.83 -10.52 -18.67
N GLY A 126 26.62 -9.35 -18.05
CA GLY A 126 25.38 -8.59 -18.22
C GLY A 126 25.37 -7.32 -17.38
N LEU A 127 24.20 -6.82 -17.07
CA LEU A 127 24.01 -5.57 -16.36
C LEU A 127 23.40 -5.86 -14.96
N TYR A 128 23.90 -5.19 -13.94
CA TYR A 128 23.49 -5.38 -12.55
C TYR A 128 23.04 -4.07 -11.93
N CYS A 129 21.88 -4.10 -11.29
CA CYS A 129 21.37 -3.00 -10.49
C CYS A 129 21.67 -3.26 -9.01
N THR A 130 22.68 -2.59 -8.45
CA THR A 130 23.04 -2.76 -7.02
C THR A 130 21.91 -2.38 -6.05
N PRO A 131 21.11 -1.31 -6.28
CA PRO A 131 20.01 -0.98 -5.37
C PRO A 131 18.88 -2.01 -5.31
N CYS A 132 18.59 -2.72 -6.41
CA CYS A 132 17.56 -3.76 -6.47
C CYS A 132 18.14 -5.17 -6.32
N GLU A 133 19.47 -5.28 -6.33
CA GLU A 133 20.19 -6.55 -6.37
C GLU A 133 19.70 -7.48 -7.49
N SER A 134 19.46 -6.92 -8.68
CA SER A 134 18.84 -7.61 -9.82
C SER A 134 19.73 -7.54 -11.05
N PHE A 135 19.73 -8.66 -11.79
CA PHE A 135 20.42 -8.78 -13.07
C PHE A 135 19.48 -8.46 -14.23
N TRP A 136 20.00 -7.80 -15.26
CA TRP A 136 19.25 -7.37 -16.44
C TRP A 136 20.04 -7.64 -17.72
N THR A 137 19.33 -7.95 -18.79
CA THR A 137 19.85 -7.89 -20.15
C THR A 137 19.61 -6.50 -20.73
N GLU A 138 20.37 -6.09 -21.73
CA GLU A 138 20.17 -4.80 -22.41
C GLU A 138 18.72 -4.62 -22.91
N SER A 139 18.11 -5.70 -23.41
CA SER A 139 16.74 -5.68 -23.93
C SER A 139 15.66 -5.51 -22.84
N GLN A 140 16.00 -5.71 -21.58
CA GLN A 140 15.07 -5.57 -20.45
C GLN A 140 15.12 -4.18 -19.82
N LEU A 141 16.12 -3.37 -20.16
CA LEU A 141 16.25 -2.03 -19.63
C LEU A 141 15.18 -1.09 -20.22
N VAL A 142 14.74 -0.14 -19.40
CA VAL A 142 13.88 0.97 -19.83
C VAL A 142 14.75 2.22 -19.87
N ASP A 143 14.90 2.82 -21.05
CA ASP A 143 15.79 3.98 -21.29
C ASP A 143 17.24 3.77 -20.79
N GLY A 144 17.76 2.55 -20.92
CA GLY A 144 19.11 2.18 -20.45
C GLY A 144 19.24 2.01 -18.95
N LYS A 145 18.12 2.03 -18.19
CA LYS A 145 18.08 1.96 -16.73
C LYS A 145 17.33 0.73 -16.22
N CYS A 146 17.50 0.44 -14.94
CA CYS A 146 16.79 -0.64 -14.26
C CYS A 146 15.27 -0.45 -14.33
N PRO A 147 14.50 -1.41 -14.86
CA PRO A 147 13.05 -1.27 -15.00
C PRO A 147 12.31 -1.25 -13.64
N ASP A 148 12.91 -1.82 -12.59
CA ASP A 148 12.27 -1.87 -11.26
C ASP A 148 12.40 -0.53 -10.51
N CYS A 149 13.55 0.15 -10.62
CA CYS A 149 13.80 1.34 -9.80
C CYS A 149 14.22 2.60 -10.58
N GLY A 150 14.39 2.51 -11.91
CA GLY A 150 14.78 3.62 -12.77
C GLY A 150 16.24 4.11 -12.62
N ARG A 151 17.08 3.39 -11.84
CA ARG A 151 18.49 3.78 -11.60
C ARG A 151 19.42 3.17 -12.63
N GLU A 152 20.62 3.75 -12.71
CA GLU A 152 21.71 3.25 -13.54
C GLU A 152 22.08 1.82 -13.20
N VAL A 153 22.39 1.01 -14.21
CA VAL A 153 22.90 -0.34 -14.10
C VAL A 153 24.39 -0.38 -14.46
N GLN A 154 25.13 -1.30 -13.90
CA GLN A 154 26.56 -1.44 -14.14
C GLN A 154 26.90 -2.77 -14.80
N PRO A 155 27.85 -2.82 -15.75
CA PRO A 155 28.32 -4.06 -16.29
C PRO A 155 28.89 -4.97 -15.19
N ALA A 156 28.47 -6.24 -15.17
CA ALA A 156 28.98 -7.26 -14.27
C ALA A 156 29.43 -8.47 -15.08
N LYS A 157 30.65 -8.92 -14.79
CA LYS A 157 31.22 -10.14 -15.35
C LYS A 157 31.90 -10.91 -14.24
N GLU A 158 31.31 -12.05 -13.88
CA GLU A 158 31.86 -12.89 -12.81
C GLU A 158 31.52 -14.37 -13.04
N GLU A 159 32.32 -15.25 -12.46
CA GLU A 159 31.99 -16.66 -12.33
C GLU A 159 30.82 -16.77 -11.33
N ALA A 160 29.80 -17.51 -11.67
CA ALA A 160 28.62 -17.65 -10.83
C ALA A 160 27.95 -19.01 -10.99
N TYR A 161 27.11 -19.35 -10.03
CA TYR A 161 26.18 -20.47 -10.14
C TYR A 161 24.85 -19.99 -10.68
N PHE A 162 24.24 -20.79 -11.56
CA PHE A 162 22.96 -20.51 -12.22
C PHE A 162 21.94 -21.58 -11.86
N PHE A 163 20.72 -21.14 -11.57
CA PHE A 163 19.57 -22.01 -11.38
C PHE A 163 18.72 -22.09 -12.66
N LYS A 164 18.36 -23.31 -13.08
CA LYS A 164 17.60 -23.58 -14.31
C LYS A 164 16.13 -23.20 -14.18
N MET A 165 15.82 -21.90 -14.21
CA MET A 165 14.45 -21.39 -14.16
C MET A 165 13.58 -21.89 -15.29
N SER A 166 14.16 -21.94 -16.50
CA SER A 166 13.47 -22.36 -17.74
C SER A 166 12.89 -23.77 -17.64
N LYS A 167 13.53 -24.67 -16.88
CA LYS A 167 13.07 -26.05 -16.66
C LYS A 167 11.67 -26.13 -16.02
N TYR A 168 11.27 -25.13 -15.25
CA TYR A 168 10.05 -25.12 -14.47
C TYR A 168 8.98 -24.14 -15.00
N ALA A 169 9.29 -23.38 -16.04
CA ALA A 169 8.42 -22.32 -16.56
C ALA A 169 7.03 -22.81 -16.96
N ASP A 170 6.96 -23.86 -17.77
CA ASP A 170 5.67 -24.40 -18.26
C ASP A 170 4.80 -24.91 -17.11
N ARG A 171 5.41 -25.57 -16.11
CA ARG A 171 4.71 -26.06 -14.93
C ARG A 171 4.16 -24.90 -14.07
N LEU A 172 4.90 -23.79 -13.96
CA LEU A 172 4.43 -22.59 -13.26
C LEU A 172 3.28 -21.92 -14.04
N ILE A 173 3.39 -21.80 -15.35
CA ILE A 173 2.33 -21.23 -16.21
C ILE A 173 1.03 -22.05 -16.05
N GLU A 174 1.13 -23.38 -16.08
CA GLU A 174 -0.01 -24.26 -15.85
C GLU A 174 -0.62 -24.04 -14.46
N HIS A 175 0.21 -23.95 -13.43
CA HIS A 175 -0.27 -23.68 -12.07
C HIS A 175 -1.02 -22.35 -11.98
N ILE A 176 -0.46 -21.27 -12.50
CA ILE A 176 -1.11 -19.93 -12.50
C ILE A 176 -2.44 -19.94 -13.26
N ASN A 177 -2.53 -20.68 -14.36
CA ASN A 177 -3.76 -20.77 -15.15
C ASN A 177 -4.85 -21.60 -14.49
N THR A 178 -4.47 -22.62 -13.71
CA THR A 178 -5.42 -23.52 -13.03
C THR A 178 -5.79 -23.04 -11.61
N HIS A 179 -5.05 -22.08 -11.05
CA HIS A 179 -5.27 -21.50 -9.71
C HIS A 179 -5.42 -19.98 -9.82
N PRO A 180 -6.61 -19.47 -10.20
CA PRO A 180 -6.82 -18.03 -10.42
C PRO A 180 -6.65 -17.19 -9.14
N GLU A 181 -6.74 -17.81 -7.96
CA GLU A 181 -6.51 -17.21 -6.65
C GLU A 181 -5.02 -17.01 -6.32
N PHE A 182 -4.12 -17.71 -7.01
CA PHE A 182 -2.70 -17.78 -6.65
C PHE A 182 -2.01 -16.40 -6.63
N ILE A 183 -2.26 -15.56 -7.65
CA ILE A 183 -1.68 -14.21 -7.73
C ILE A 183 -2.79 -13.18 -7.69
N GLN A 184 -2.78 -12.33 -6.68
CA GLN A 184 -3.71 -11.22 -6.52
C GLN A 184 -2.99 -9.90 -6.29
N PRO A 185 -3.53 -8.75 -6.77
CA PRO A 185 -4.67 -8.60 -7.70
C PRO A 185 -4.41 -9.22 -9.08
N VAL A 186 -5.47 -9.37 -9.88
CA VAL A 186 -5.38 -9.98 -11.22
C VAL A 186 -4.45 -9.20 -12.17
N SER A 187 -4.34 -7.87 -12.01
CA SER A 187 -3.39 -7.06 -12.77
C SER A 187 -1.95 -7.54 -12.57
N ARG A 188 -1.57 -7.96 -11.36
CA ARG A 188 -0.24 -8.49 -11.06
C ARG A 188 -0.02 -9.84 -11.73
N LYS A 189 -1.04 -10.71 -11.75
CA LYS A 189 -1.00 -11.95 -12.52
C LYS A 189 -0.70 -11.66 -14.00
N ASN A 190 -1.44 -10.74 -14.61
CA ASN A 190 -1.28 -10.39 -16.01
C ASN A 190 0.11 -9.81 -16.31
N GLU A 191 0.63 -8.96 -15.43
CA GLU A 191 1.98 -8.40 -15.50
C GLU A 191 3.05 -9.51 -15.51
N MET A 192 2.97 -10.44 -14.57
CA MET A 192 3.93 -11.55 -14.45
C MET A 192 3.87 -12.50 -15.65
N MET A 193 2.66 -12.82 -16.11
CA MET A 193 2.48 -13.67 -17.29
C MET A 193 3.03 -13.04 -18.55
N ASN A 194 2.64 -11.78 -18.84
CA ASN A 194 2.95 -11.15 -20.13
C ASN A 194 4.40 -10.66 -20.21
N ASN A 195 4.95 -10.14 -19.12
CA ASN A 195 6.27 -9.50 -19.15
C ASN A 195 7.42 -10.49 -18.89
N PHE A 196 7.16 -11.60 -18.18
CA PHE A 196 8.23 -12.50 -17.75
C PHE A 196 8.04 -13.96 -18.20
N LEU A 197 6.86 -14.54 -18.00
CA LEU A 197 6.66 -15.99 -18.23
C LEU A 197 6.47 -16.34 -19.71
N LEU A 198 5.57 -15.64 -20.41
CA LEU A 198 5.29 -15.91 -21.84
C LEU A 198 6.45 -15.57 -22.78
N PRO A 199 7.27 -14.53 -22.52
CA PRO A 199 8.50 -14.32 -23.30
C PRO A 199 9.57 -15.38 -23.10
N GLY A 200 9.47 -16.19 -22.04
CA GLY A 200 10.42 -17.24 -21.66
C GLY A 200 11.36 -16.79 -20.53
N LEU A 201 11.57 -17.69 -19.57
CA LEU A 201 12.49 -17.45 -18.45
C LEU A 201 13.92 -17.81 -18.82
N GLN A 202 14.84 -16.95 -18.44
CA GLN A 202 16.28 -17.23 -18.45
C GLN A 202 16.70 -17.84 -17.11
N ASP A 203 17.81 -18.57 -17.10
CA ASP A 203 18.38 -19.14 -15.88
C ASP A 203 18.87 -18.01 -14.96
N LEU A 204 18.59 -18.19 -13.67
CA LEU A 204 18.86 -17.18 -12.65
C LEU A 204 20.25 -17.36 -12.06
N CYS A 205 21.05 -16.29 -12.02
CA CYS A 205 22.28 -16.26 -11.25
C CYS A 205 21.97 -16.34 -9.74
N VAL A 206 22.47 -17.39 -9.06
CA VAL A 206 22.16 -17.67 -7.65
C VAL A 206 23.37 -17.61 -6.73
N SER A 207 24.50 -17.09 -7.19
CA SER A 207 25.67 -16.81 -6.35
C SER A 207 26.41 -15.55 -6.82
N ARG A 208 27.20 -14.97 -5.92
CA ARG A 208 28.04 -13.81 -6.18
C ARG A 208 29.44 -14.02 -5.62
N THR A 209 30.43 -13.36 -6.24
CA THR A 209 31.83 -13.32 -5.80
C THR A 209 32.35 -11.91 -5.55
N SER A 210 31.54 -10.89 -5.88
CA SER A 210 31.91 -9.47 -5.83
C SER A 210 31.81 -8.85 -4.44
N PHE A 211 31.21 -9.54 -3.46
CA PHE A 211 31.12 -9.13 -2.07
C PHE A 211 31.14 -10.36 -1.15
N SER A 212 31.34 -10.15 0.17
CA SER A 212 31.52 -11.23 1.14
C SER A 212 30.38 -11.37 2.15
N TRP A 213 29.57 -10.36 2.34
CA TRP A 213 28.45 -10.38 3.29
C TRP A 213 27.26 -11.15 2.75
N GLY A 214 27.23 -12.44 3.00
CA GLY A 214 26.20 -13.39 2.58
C GLY A 214 26.52 -14.79 3.05
N ILE A 215 25.64 -15.76 2.79
CA ILE A 215 25.80 -17.15 3.17
C ILE A 215 26.81 -17.81 2.21
N PRO A 216 27.95 -18.31 2.68
CA PRO A 216 28.95 -18.94 1.81
C PRO A 216 28.43 -20.27 1.25
N VAL A 217 28.78 -20.58 0.00
CA VAL A 217 28.56 -21.90 -0.60
C VAL A 217 29.60 -22.89 -0.02
N ASP A 218 29.17 -23.88 0.76
CA ASP A 218 30.06 -24.75 1.54
C ASP A 218 31.16 -25.43 0.71
N PHE A 219 30.83 -25.88 -0.51
CA PHE A 219 31.76 -26.59 -1.39
C PHE A 219 32.57 -25.66 -2.32
N ASP A 220 32.24 -24.33 -2.32
CA ASP A 220 32.98 -23.31 -3.08
C ASP A 220 32.89 -21.95 -2.33
N PRO A 221 33.65 -21.78 -1.23
CA PRO A 221 33.53 -20.62 -0.33
C PRO A 221 33.91 -19.27 -0.94
N LYS A 222 34.35 -19.21 -2.20
CA LYS A 222 34.51 -17.96 -2.95
C LYS A 222 33.21 -17.32 -3.32
N HIS A 223 32.13 -18.11 -3.34
CA HIS A 223 30.79 -17.68 -3.67
C HIS A 223 29.93 -17.50 -2.43
N VAL A 224 29.16 -16.46 -2.38
CA VAL A 224 28.02 -16.31 -1.46
C VAL A 224 26.72 -16.57 -2.18
N VAL A 225 25.74 -17.13 -1.49
CA VAL A 225 24.41 -17.39 -2.03
C VAL A 225 23.73 -16.06 -2.39
N TYR A 226 23.06 -16.03 -3.54
CA TYR A 226 22.31 -14.86 -3.99
C TYR A 226 21.14 -14.53 -3.05
N VAL A 227 20.99 -13.26 -2.74
CA VAL A 227 20.07 -12.75 -1.72
C VAL A 227 18.64 -13.27 -1.85
N TRP A 228 18.12 -13.42 -3.08
CA TRP A 228 16.75 -13.91 -3.26
C TRP A 228 16.57 -15.41 -3.00
N LEU A 229 17.58 -16.24 -3.21
CA LEU A 229 17.51 -17.65 -2.79
C LEU A 229 17.58 -17.76 -1.26
N ASP A 230 18.41 -16.93 -0.64
CA ASP A 230 18.50 -16.77 0.81
C ASP A 230 17.16 -16.25 1.39
N ALA A 231 16.75 -15.03 1.02
CA ALA A 231 15.58 -14.37 1.57
C ALA A 231 14.30 -15.20 1.42
N LEU A 232 14.00 -15.75 0.22
CA LEU A 232 12.75 -16.46 -0.01
C LEU A 232 12.62 -17.76 0.78
N THR A 233 13.74 -18.44 1.05
CA THR A 233 13.72 -19.71 1.80
C THR A 233 13.40 -19.52 3.28
N ASN A 234 13.43 -18.29 3.83
CA ASN A 234 13.01 -18.03 5.21
C ASN A 234 11.60 -18.57 5.50
N TYR A 235 10.70 -18.50 4.52
CA TYR A 235 9.30 -18.91 4.67
C TYR A 235 9.13 -20.40 5.02
N ILE A 236 10.12 -21.22 4.76
CA ILE A 236 10.13 -22.64 5.13
C ILE A 236 11.14 -22.95 6.23
N THR A 237 12.36 -22.38 6.18
CA THR A 237 13.43 -22.69 7.14
C THR A 237 13.04 -22.30 8.55
N LYS A 238 12.40 -21.15 8.72
CA LYS A 238 12.04 -20.58 10.04
C LYS A 238 10.81 -21.23 10.68
N ILE A 239 10.10 -22.06 9.96
CA ILE A 239 9.07 -22.97 10.52
C ILE A 239 9.61 -24.41 10.63
N GLY A 240 10.93 -24.62 10.36
CA GLY A 240 11.64 -25.88 10.62
C GLY A 240 11.64 -26.85 9.45
N TYR A 241 11.68 -26.37 8.21
CA TYR A 241 12.03 -27.19 7.04
C TYR A 241 13.47 -27.69 7.20
N ASP A 242 13.69 -28.98 6.94
CA ASP A 242 15.00 -29.58 6.87
C ASP A 242 15.21 -30.24 5.52
N ALA A 243 16.25 -29.81 4.79
CA ALA A 243 16.58 -30.31 3.46
C ALA A 243 16.96 -31.80 3.46
N ASP A 244 17.39 -32.36 4.60
CA ASP A 244 17.72 -33.78 4.78
C ASP A 244 16.49 -34.65 5.11
N GLY A 245 15.29 -34.06 5.18
CA GLY A 245 14.02 -34.76 5.37
C GLY A 245 13.51 -34.86 6.80
N ASN A 246 14.17 -34.24 7.78
CA ASN A 246 13.80 -34.25 9.20
C ASN A 246 13.01 -32.99 9.61
N SER A 247 12.17 -32.45 8.74
CA SER A 247 11.40 -31.25 8.99
C SER A 247 10.53 -31.36 10.24
N SER A 248 10.43 -30.24 10.98
CA SER A 248 9.71 -30.13 12.25
C SER A 248 8.19 -30.35 12.12
N ASP A 249 7.54 -30.56 13.25
CA ASP A 249 6.06 -30.62 13.29
C ASP A 249 5.42 -29.27 12.97
N LEU A 250 6.10 -28.16 13.28
CA LEU A 250 5.64 -26.82 12.93
C LEU A 250 5.58 -26.64 11.40
N PHE A 251 6.62 -27.11 10.67
CA PHE A 251 6.61 -27.11 9.21
C PHE A 251 5.50 -27.99 8.67
N LYS A 252 5.38 -29.23 9.14
CA LYS A 252 4.36 -30.18 8.68
C LYS A 252 2.93 -29.66 8.93
N LYS A 253 2.71 -28.93 10.01
CA LYS A 253 1.43 -28.31 10.34
C LYS A 253 1.12 -27.13 9.42
N ASN A 254 2.07 -26.23 9.22
CA ASN A 254 1.81 -24.93 8.62
C ASN A 254 2.05 -24.87 7.11
N TRP A 255 3.04 -25.63 6.56
CA TRP A 255 3.29 -25.58 5.13
C TRP A 255 2.24 -26.39 4.33
N PRO A 256 1.76 -25.94 3.16
CA PRO A 256 2.06 -24.68 2.47
C PRO A 256 1.43 -23.45 3.15
N ALA A 257 2.04 -22.28 2.90
CA ALA A 257 1.48 -21.01 3.34
C ALA A 257 0.12 -20.76 2.68
N ASP A 258 -0.81 -20.20 3.47
CA ASP A 258 -2.12 -19.79 2.97
C ASP A 258 -2.05 -18.42 2.28
N LEU A 259 -1.16 -17.53 2.76
CA LEU A 259 -0.98 -16.19 2.19
C LEU A 259 0.47 -15.72 2.34
N HIS A 260 1.09 -15.29 1.24
CA HIS A 260 2.22 -14.38 1.24
C HIS A 260 1.72 -12.97 0.88
N LEU A 261 1.82 -12.04 1.83
CA LEU A 261 1.47 -10.64 1.65
C LEU A 261 2.75 -9.85 1.43
N ILE A 262 2.88 -9.17 0.29
CA ILE A 262 4.13 -8.52 -0.11
C ILE A 262 3.86 -7.23 -0.89
N GLY A 263 4.85 -6.33 -0.98
CA GLY A 263 4.78 -5.18 -1.86
C GLY A 263 4.79 -5.58 -3.35
N LYS A 264 4.08 -4.82 -4.18
CA LYS A 264 4.01 -5.07 -5.63
C LYS A 264 5.37 -5.03 -6.33
N ASP A 265 6.34 -4.33 -5.78
CA ASP A 265 7.71 -4.18 -6.29
C ASP A 265 8.52 -5.48 -6.25
N ILE A 266 8.17 -6.40 -5.36
CA ILE A 266 8.82 -7.70 -5.22
C ILE A 266 7.93 -8.88 -5.63
N ILE A 267 6.83 -8.60 -6.33
CA ILE A 267 5.85 -9.62 -6.77
C ILE A 267 6.51 -10.67 -7.67
N ARG A 268 7.45 -10.27 -8.54
CA ARG A 268 8.17 -11.19 -9.44
C ARG A 268 8.92 -12.27 -8.67
N PHE A 269 9.60 -11.91 -7.59
CA PHE A 269 10.38 -12.85 -6.79
C PHE A 269 9.48 -13.87 -6.07
N HIS A 270 8.30 -13.45 -5.61
CA HIS A 270 7.37 -14.29 -4.86
C HIS A 270 6.43 -15.13 -5.74
N THR A 271 6.22 -14.73 -7.00
CA THR A 271 5.31 -15.43 -7.90
C THR A 271 6.01 -16.18 -9.03
N ILE A 272 7.29 -15.92 -9.25
CA ILE A 272 8.11 -16.63 -10.24
C ILE A 272 9.27 -17.39 -9.57
N TYR A 273 10.18 -16.70 -8.86
CA TYR A 273 11.37 -17.36 -8.29
C TYR A 273 11.00 -18.33 -7.17
N TRP A 274 10.23 -17.87 -6.20
CA TRP A 274 9.83 -18.68 -5.06
C TRP A 274 9.08 -19.97 -5.44
N PRO A 275 8.00 -19.92 -6.24
CA PRO A 275 7.34 -21.13 -6.68
C PRO A 275 8.25 -22.10 -7.42
N ILE A 276 9.17 -21.59 -8.24
CA ILE A 276 10.11 -22.44 -8.99
C ILE A 276 11.13 -23.10 -8.05
N PHE A 277 11.64 -22.39 -7.05
CA PHE A 277 12.51 -23.01 -6.01
C PHE A 277 11.77 -24.12 -5.25
N LEU A 278 10.50 -23.88 -4.89
CA LEU A 278 9.67 -24.90 -4.24
C LEU A 278 9.41 -26.11 -5.15
N MET A 279 9.14 -25.90 -6.44
CA MET A 279 9.01 -26.99 -7.41
C MET A 279 10.30 -27.82 -7.53
N ALA A 280 11.45 -27.17 -7.49
CA ALA A 280 12.76 -27.84 -7.52
C ALA A 280 13.05 -28.60 -6.23
N LEU A 281 12.52 -28.17 -5.10
CA LEU A 281 12.60 -28.86 -3.82
C LEU A 281 11.53 -29.92 -3.62
N ASP A 282 10.64 -30.12 -4.62
CA ASP A 282 9.50 -31.02 -4.56
C ASP A 282 8.51 -30.69 -3.41
N LEU A 283 8.36 -29.40 -3.12
CA LEU A 283 7.45 -28.88 -2.11
C LEU A 283 6.16 -28.30 -2.72
N PRO A 284 5.03 -28.36 -2.00
CA PRO A 284 3.80 -27.70 -2.45
C PRO A 284 3.97 -26.19 -2.46
N LEU A 285 3.26 -25.51 -3.36
CA LEU A 285 3.28 -24.07 -3.51
C LEU A 285 2.37 -23.38 -2.47
N PRO A 286 2.63 -22.10 -2.10
CA PRO A 286 1.71 -21.31 -1.31
C PRO A 286 0.37 -21.18 -2.05
N LYS A 287 -0.73 -21.05 -1.30
CA LYS A 287 -2.07 -20.94 -1.89
C LYS A 287 -2.30 -19.61 -2.58
N GLN A 288 -1.79 -18.52 -1.98
CA GLN A 288 -2.00 -17.16 -2.48
C GLN A 288 -0.80 -16.26 -2.22
N VAL A 289 -0.48 -15.43 -3.21
CA VAL A 289 0.44 -14.29 -3.09
C VAL A 289 -0.35 -13.02 -3.40
N PHE A 290 -0.41 -12.09 -2.45
CA PHE A 290 -1.05 -10.79 -2.62
C PHE A 290 0.00 -9.69 -2.69
N GLY A 291 0.09 -9.04 -3.86
CA GLY A 291 0.97 -7.91 -4.09
C GLY A 291 0.24 -6.59 -3.83
N HIS A 292 0.38 -6.05 -2.62
CA HIS A 292 -0.26 -4.79 -2.25
C HIS A 292 0.37 -3.58 -2.97
N PRO A 293 -0.41 -2.51 -3.22
CA PRO A 293 0.08 -1.28 -3.86
C PRO A 293 0.99 -0.47 -2.92
N TRP A 294 1.60 0.58 -3.46
CA TRP A 294 2.44 1.51 -2.69
C TRP A 294 1.61 2.59 -2.00
N LEU A 295 2.15 3.09 -0.91
CA LEU A 295 1.70 4.31 -0.25
C LEU A 295 2.64 5.45 -0.66
N LEU A 296 2.09 6.42 -1.40
CA LEU A 296 2.82 7.55 -1.97
C LEU A 296 2.59 8.82 -1.13
N GLN A 297 3.62 9.62 -0.92
CA GLN A 297 3.49 10.91 -0.27
C GLN A 297 3.22 11.98 -1.32
N GLY A 298 1.99 12.56 -1.30
CA GLY A 298 1.58 13.56 -2.28
C GLY A 298 1.64 13.10 -3.75
N GLY A 299 1.52 11.78 -3.99
CA GLY A 299 1.61 11.18 -5.32
C GLY A 299 3.02 10.73 -5.74
N GLU A 300 4.04 10.94 -4.91
CA GLU A 300 5.42 10.54 -5.16
C GLU A 300 5.91 9.45 -4.21
N LYS A 301 6.88 8.63 -4.66
CA LYS A 301 7.57 7.68 -3.78
C LYS A 301 8.33 8.42 -2.68
N MET A 302 8.23 7.91 -1.46
CA MET A 302 8.98 8.44 -0.32
C MET A 302 10.47 8.17 -0.49
N SER A 303 11.29 9.22 -0.27
CA SER A 303 12.75 9.15 -0.34
C SER A 303 13.39 10.12 0.64
N LYS A 304 14.44 9.68 1.37
CA LYS A 304 15.21 10.55 2.27
C LYS A 304 15.80 11.77 1.53
N SER A 305 16.27 11.58 0.29
CA SER A 305 16.84 12.66 -0.52
C SER A 305 15.82 13.76 -0.85
N LYS A 306 14.54 13.40 -0.98
CA LYS A 306 13.45 14.37 -1.23
C LYS A 306 12.91 15.01 0.05
N GLY A 307 13.30 14.52 1.24
CA GLY A 307 12.76 14.99 2.53
C GLY A 307 11.25 14.78 2.68
N ASN A 308 10.68 13.81 1.96
CA ASN A 308 9.25 13.52 1.94
C ASN A 308 8.90 12.19 2.64
N VAL A 309 9.79 11.68 3.50
CA VAL A 309 9.55 10.44 4.23
C VAL A 309 8.64 10.69 5.43
N ILE A 310 7.62 9.84 5.58
CA ILE A 310 6.78 9.78 6.78
C ILE A 310 7.14 8.51 7.54
N TYR A 311 7.46 8.62 8.82
CA TYR A 311 7.73 7.49 9.69
C TYR A 311 6.56 7.19 10.61
N ALA A 312 6.40 5.91 10.97
CA ALA A 312 5.29 5.47 11.80
C ALA A 312 5.35 6.05 13.21
N ASP A 313 6.53 6.18 13.80
CA ASP A 313 6.68 6.77 15.14
C ASP A 313 6.30 8.26 15.16
N ASP A 314 6.64 9.04 14.13
CA ASP A 314 6.18 10.44 14.00
C ASP A 314 4.63 10.50 13.95
N MET A 315 4.00 9.56 13.24
CA MET A 315 2.53 9.49 13.18
C MET A 315 1.93 9.08 14.53
N VAL A 316 2.54 8.10 15.20
CA VAL A 316 2.07 7.63 16.51
C VAL A 316 2.20 8.73 17.57
N ASP A 317 3.28 9.48 17.56
CA ASP A 317 3.49 10.60 18.48
C ASP A 317 2.46 11.73 18.31
N LEU A 318 1.99 11.96 17.08
CA LEU A 318 1.00 12.99 16.76
C LEU A 318 -0.44 12.53 16.94
N PHE A 319 -0.75 11.26 16.61
CA PHE A 319 -2.13 10.79 16.43
C PHE A 319 -2.45 9.54 17.27
N GLY A 320 -1.46 8.82 17.78
CA GLY A 320 -1.61 7.53 18.45
C GLY A 320 -1.61 6.35 17.49
N VAL A 321 -1.45 5.14 18.06
CA VAL A 321 -1.29 3.88 17.32
C VAL A 321 -2.50 3.58 16.45
N ASP A 322 -3.68 3.51 17.06
CA ASP A 322 -4.90 3.11 16.33
C ASP A 322 -5.33 4.12 15.26
N ALA A 323 -5.07 5.42 15.46
CA ALA A 323 -5.33 6.41 14.41
C ALA A 323 -4.38 6.22 13.22
N THR A 324 -3.11 5.91 13.49
CA THR A 324 -2.13 5.58 12.43
C THR A 324 -2.54 4.30 11.69
N ARG A 325 -2.97 3.25 12.42
CA ARG A 325 -3.50 2.00 11.84
C ARG A 325 -4.74 2.28 10.97
N TYR A 326 -5.69 3.06 11.49
CA TYR A 326 -6.89 3.45 10.73
C TYR A 326 -6.53 4.05 9.39
N PHE A 327 -5.65 5.05 9.40
CA PHE A 327 -5.27 5.77 8.19
C PHE A 327 -4.67 4.84 7.13
N VAL A 328 -3.64 4.06 7.50
CA VAL A 328 -2.97 3.18 6.54
C VAL A 328 -3.84 2.01 6.06
N LEU A 329 -4.83 1.58 6.84
CA LEU A 329 -5.77 0.53 6.43
C LEU A 329 -6.92 1.08 5.58
N HIS A 330 -7.39 2.30 5.86
CA HIS A 330 -8.56 2.88 5.20
C HIS A 330 -8.21 3.53 3.85
N GLU A 331 -7.08 4.25 3.76
CA GLU A 331 -6.72 5.03 2.57
C GLU A 331 -5.97 4.22 1.50
N MET A 332 -5.75 2.92 1.72
CA MET A 332 -5.08 2.06 0.75
C MET A 332 -6.08 1.29 -0.12
N PRO A 333 -6.23 1.67 -1.40
CA PRO A 333 -7.05 0.91 -2.34
C PRO A 333 -6.53 -0.53 -2.52
N PHE A 334 -7.38 -1.43 -2.97
CA PHE A 334 -7.01 -2.84 -3.18
C PHE A 334 -5.92 -3.03 -4.25
N GLU A 335 -5.93 -2.24 -5.31
CA GLU A 335 -5.10 -2.45 -6.51
C GLU A 335 -4.23 -1.24 -6.88
N ASN A 336 -4.76 -0.02 -6.69
CA ASN A 336 -4.08 1.21 -7.04
C ASN A 336 -3.26 1.75 -5.87
N ASP A 337 -2.24 2.57 -6.16
CA ASP A 337 -1.43 3.21 -5.13
C ASP A 337 -2.27 4.17 -4.29
N GLY A 338 -2.03 4.17 -2.98
CA GLY A 338 -2.63 5.08 -2.03
C GLY A 338 -1.82 6.37 -1.89
N ILE A 339 -2.47 7.44 -1.46
CA ILE A 339 -1.82 8.73 -1.23
C ILE A 339 -1.94 9.08 0.26
N ILE A 340 -0.81 9.50 0.84
CA ILE A 340 -0.77 10.05 2.19
C ILE A 340 -0.28 11.50 2.14
N THR A 341 -0.99 12.38 2.85
CA THR A 341 -0.52 13.72 3.22
C THR A 341 -0.88 13.96 4.68
N TRP A 342 -0.15 14.83 5.34
CA TRP A 342 -0.44 15.16 6.73
C TRP A 342 -1.81 15.81 6.91
N GLU A 343 -2.22 16.61 5.94
CA GLU A 343 -3.54 17.27 5.89
C GLU A 343 -4.65 16.22 5.81
N LEU A 344 -4.50 15.21 4.95
CA LEU A 344 -5.47 14.12 4.81
C LEU A 344 -5.55 13.28 6.10
N VAL A 345 -4.42 13.04 6.77
CA VAL A 345 -4.42 12.33 8.07
C VAL A 345 -5.23 13.10 9.11
N VAL A 346 -5.02 14.42 9.23
CA VAL A 346 -5.79 15.26 10.18
C VAL A 346 -7.28 15.33 9.81
N GLU A 347 -7.59 15.40 8.52
CA GLU A 347 -8.98 15.38 8.03
C GLU A 347 -9.67 14.08 8.43
N ARG A 348 -9.07 12.93 8.13
CA ARG A 348 -9.63 11.61 8.47
C ARG A 348 -9.74 11.40 9.97
N PHE A 349 -8.73 11.80 10.72
CA PHE A 349 -8.79 11.76 12.17
C PHE A 349 -10.02 12.50 12.72
N ASN A 350 -10.25 13.72 12.24
CA ASN A 350 -11.35 14.54 12.70
C ASN A 350 -12.72 14.05 12.21
N SER A 351 -12.83 13.69 10.93
CA SER A 351 -14.10 13.30 10.32
C SER A 351 -14.56 11.92 10.80
N ASP A 352 -13.67 10.95 10.80
CA ASP A 352 -14.04 9.55 11.02
C ASP A 352 -13.83 9.15 12.49
N LEU A 353 -12.63 9.33 13.02
CA LEU A 353 -12.32 8.86 14.38
C LEU A 353 -12.94 9.75 15.46
N ALA A 354 -12.77 11.06 15.38
CA ALA A 354 -13.32 11.95 16.40
C ALA A 354 -14.85 12.12 16.25
N ASN A 355 -15.35 12.45 15.05
CA ASN A 355 -16.77 12.76 14.88
C ASN A 355 -17.65 11.51 14.77
N ILE A 356 -17.32 10.54 13.87
CA ILE A 356 -18.20 9.39 13.64
C ILE A 356 -18.13 8.43 14.82
N LEU A 357 -16.91 8.07 15.29
CA LEU A 357 -16.72 7.05 16.32
C LEU A 357 -16.68 7.65 17.74
N GLY A 358 -15.72 8.51 18.03
CA GLY A 358 -15.48 9.03 19.37
C GLY A 358 -16.68 9.78 19.94
N ASN A 359 -17.28 10.68 19.14
CA ASN A 359 -18.45 11.42 19.55
C ASN A 359 -19.70 10.51 19.74
N LEU A 360 -19.87 9.48 18.90
CA LEU A 360 -20.96 8.51 19.06
C LEU A 360 -20.91 7.81 20.42
N VAL A 361 -19.73 7.27 20.77
CA VAL A 361 -19.52 6.54 22.03
C VAL A 361 -19.75 7.47 23.23
N SER A 362 -19.09 8.63 23.24
CA SER A 362 -19.24 9.62 24.33
C SER A 362 -20.66 10.10 24.51
N ARG A 363 -21.39 10.42 23.40
CA ARG A 363 -22.79 10.87 23.46
C ARG A 363 -23.71 9.78 24.00
N THR A 364 -23.53 8.53 23.58
CA THR A 364 -24.38 7.41 24.02
C THR A 364 -24.19 7.18 25.50
N ILE A 365 -22.96 7.11 26.00
CA ILE A 365 -22.64 6.94 27.43
C ILE A 365 -23.16 8.14 28.24
N SER A 366 -22.92 9.38 27.77
CA SER A 366 -23.40 10.59 28.46
C SER A 366 -24.91 10.66 28.57
N MET A 367 -25.64 10.24 27.53
CA MET A 367 -27.12 10.17 27.58
C MET A 367 -27.58 9.07 28.54
N SER A 368 -26.94 7.91 28.57
CA SER A 368 -27.24 6.83 29.50
C SER A 368 -27.03 7.29 30.95
N ASN A 369 -25.92 7.94 31.24
CA ASN A 369 -25.66 8.51 32.58
C ASN A 369 -26.68 9.58 32.97
N LYS A 370 -26.97 10.49 32.04
CA LYS A 370 -27.86 11.64 32.28
C LYS A 370 -29.31 11.22 32.56
N TYR A 371 -29.82 10.22 31.85
CA TYR A 371 -31.24 9.89 31.88
C TYR A 371 -31.58 8.65 32.70
N PHE A 372 -30.60 7.76 32.94
CA PHE A 372 -30.79 6.48 33.63
C PHE A 372 -29.62 6.11 34.57
N ASP A 373 -28.85 7.09 35.05
CA ASP A 373 -27.73 6.85 35.98
C ASP A 373 -26.72 5.81 35.44
N GLY A 374 -26.54 5.76 34.11
CA GLY A 374 -25.69 4.83 33.39
C GLY A 374 -26.28 3.45 33.15
N VAL A 375 -27.44 3.14 33.70
CA VAL A 375 -28.09 1.84 33.52
C VAL A 375 -28.70 1.73 32.13
N VAL A 376 -28.37 0.65 31.41
CA VAL A 376 -28.86 0.37 30.05
C VAL A 376 -29.79 -0.82 30.10
N LYS A 377 -31.01 -0.63 29.59
CA LYS A 377 -32.05 -1.64 29.67
C LYS A 377 -32.95 -1.64 28.44
N SER A 378 -33.18 -2.80 27.85
CA SER A 378 -34.24 -3.01 26.87
C SER A 378 -35.60 -3.07 27.54
N THR A 379 -36.55 -2.31 27.05
CA THR A 379 -37.96 -2.31 27.49
C THR A 379 -38.87 -2.98 26.49
N GLY A 380 -38.39 -3.29 25.29
CA GLY A 380 -39.15 -3.89 24.21
C GLY A 380 -40.08 -2.92 23.47
N VAL A 381 -39.99 -1.60 23.76
CA VAL A 381 -40.79 -0.58 23.07
C VAL A 381 -40.11 -0.21 21.74
N THR A 382 -40.48 -0.95 20.70
CA THR A 382 -39.83 -0.88 19.36
C THR A 382 -40.62 -0.04 18.36
N GLU A 383 -39.91 0.57 17.42
CA GLU A 383 -40.43 1.29 16.25
C GLU A 383 -39.74 0.79 14.97
N GLU A 384 -40.26 1.14 13.79
CA GLU A 384 -39.74 0.68 12.51
C GLU A 384 -38.25 1.04 12.30
N VAL A 385 -37.84 2.23 12.73
CA VAL A 385 -36.45 2.72 12.66
C VAL A 385 -35.45 1.82 13.39
N ASP A 386 -35.90 1.07 14.42
CA ASP A 386 -35.07 0.11 15.14
C ASP A 386 -34.73 -1.11 14.28
N ASN A 387 -35.68 -1.56 13.46
CA ASN A 387 -35.47 -2.69 12.56
C ASN A 387 -34.43 -2.36 11.51
N ASP A 388 -34.43 -1.14 10.97
CA ASP A 388 -33.42 -0.67 10.02
C ASP A 388 -32.02 -0.63 10.66
N LEU A 389 -31.91 -0.13 11.91
CA LEU A 389 -30.66 -0.17 12.66
C LEU A 389 -30.17 -1.59 12.84
N LYS A 390 -31.03 -2.47 13.38
CA LYS A 390 -30.72 -3.88 13.67
C LYS A 390 -30.29 -4.62 12.40
N ALA A 391 -30.97 -4.40 11.28
CA ALA A 391 -30.62 -5.02 9.99
C ALA A 391 -29.22 -4.61 9.50
N VAL A 392 -28.85 -3.33 9.61
CA VAL A 392 -27.51 -2.86 9.22
C VAL A 392 -26.45 -3.44 10.12
N VAL A 393 -26.66 -3.41 11.44
CA VAL A 393 -25.69 -3.86 12.44
C VAL A 393 -25.45 -5.38 12.35
N THR A 394 -26.51 -6.19 12.30
CA THR A 394 -26.38 -7.66 12.22
C THR A 394 -25.91 -8.15 10.86
N GLY A 395 -26.19 -7.40 9.78
CA GLY A 395 -25.71 -7.71 8.44
C GLY A 395 -24.24 -7.31 8.18
N ALA A 396 -23.63 -6.51 9.06
CA ALA A 396 -22.27 -6.00 8.86
C ALA A 396 -21.21 -7.12 8.85
N ARG A 397 -21.33 -8.12 9.76
CA ARG A 397 -20.40 -9.26 9.82
C ARG A 397 -20.21 -9.94 8.47
N ASP A 398 -21.30 -10.26 7.79
CA ASP A 398 -21.24 -11.02 6.54
C ASP A 398 -20.65 -10.17 5.38
N LYS A 399 -20.95 -8.87 5.36
CA LYS A 399 -20.34 -7.92 4.42
C LYS A 399 -18.84 -7.79 4.63
N ILE A 400 -18.41 -7.66 5.89
CA ILE A 400 -17.00 -7.60 6.26
C ILE A 400 -16.30 -8.91 5.90
N ALA A 401 -16.92 -10.07 6.17
CA ALA A 401 -16.39 -11.38 5.82
C ALA A 401 -16.18 -11.53 4.29
N ASP A 402 -17.12 -11.04 3.47
CA ASP A 402 -16.97 -11.00 2.02
C ASP A 402 -15.74 -10.18 1.61
N LYS A 403 -15.58 -8.95 2.16
CA LYS A 403 -14.43 -8.10 1.85
C LYS A 403 -13.11 -8.70 2.32
N MET A 404 -13.08 -9.23 3.54
CA MET A 404 -11.88 -9.85 4.11
C MET A 404 -11.47 -11.15 3.39
N SER A 405 -12.41 -11.92 2.86
CA SER A 405 -12.13 -13.09 2.05
C SER A 405 -11.40 -12.74 0.74
N GLY A 406 -11.69 -11.56 0.18
CA GLY A 406 -11.03 -10.99 -0.98
C GLY A 406 -9.83 -10.10 -0.66
N LEU A 407 -9.34 -10.06 0.59
CA LEU A 407 -8.25 -9.20 1.07
C LEU A 407 -8.50 -7.68 0.87
N ARG A 408 -9.77 -7.28 0.76
CA ARG A 408 -10.21 -5.89 0.57
C ARG A 408 -10.37 -5.17 1.92
N VAL A 409 -9.26 -4.99 2.62
CA VAL A 409 -9.26 -4.53 4.03
C VAL A 409 -9.81 -3.11 4.16
N ALA A 410 -9.50 -2.20 3.23
CA ALA A 410 -10.04 -0.83 3.23
C ALA A 410 -11.58 -0.81 3.08
N ASP A 411 -12.12 -1.69 2.23
CA ASP A 411 -13.56 -1.85 2.09
C ASP A 411 -14.18 -2.46 3.35
N ALA A 412 -13.49 -3.41 3.99
CA ALA A 412 -13.96 -4.04 5.22
C ALA A 412 -14.07 -3.03 6.38
N ILE A 413 -13.05 -2.20 6.60
CA ILE A 413 -13.08 -1.16 7.65
C ILE A 413 -14.15 -0.10 7.35
N THR A 414 -14.40 0.19 6.07
CA THR A 414 -15.49 1.07 5.64
C THR A 414 -16.86 0.50 6.06
N GLU A 415 -17.06 -0.82 5.93
CA GLU A 415 -18.30 -1.47 6.39
C GLU A 415 -18.45 -1.41 7.92
N VAL A 416 -17.36 -1.50 8.69
CA VAL A 416 -17.40 -1.27 10.14
C VAL A 416 -17.88 0.15 10.44
N PHE A 417 -17.31 1.15 9.77
CA PHE A 417 -17.71 2.55 9.97
C PHE A 417 -19.14 2.84 9.50
N ASN A 418 -19.69 2.08 8.57
CA ASN A 418 -21.10 2.17 8.19
C ASN A 418 -22.05 1.81 9.36
N VAL A 419 -21.65 0.90 10.25
CA VAL A 419 -22.38 0.63 11.49
C VAL A 419 -22.45 1.91 12.36
N PHE A 420 -21.32 2.56 12.59
CA PHE A 420 -21.25 3.78 13.40
C PHE A 420 -21.99 4.96 12.75
N ARG A 421 -21.90 5.12 11.44
CA ARG A 421 -22.68 6.11 10.70
C ARG A 421 -24.18 5.86 10.84
N ARG A 422 -24.61 4.59 10.78
CA ARG A 422 -26.03 4.22 10.99
C ARG A 422 -26.49 4.54 12.43
N CYS A 423 -25.64 4.29 13.44
CA CYS A 423 -25.93 4.67 14.82
C CYS A 423 -26.07 6.19 14.99
N ASN A 424 -25.20 6.99 14.41
CA ASN A 424 -25.35 8.46 14.44
C ASN A 424 -26.65 8.93 13.78
N LYS A 425 -27.00 8.37 12.62
CA LYS A 425 -28.26 8.65 11.95
C LYS A 425 -29.46 8.25 12.83
N TYR A 426 -29.38 7.12 13.52
CA TYR A 426 -30.43 6.65 14.44
C TYR A 426 -30.63 7.59 15.63
N ILE A 427 -29.57 8.19 16.17
CA ILE A 427 -29.68 9.24 17.19
C ILE A 427 -30.48 10.44 16.66
N ASP A 428 -30.20 10.87 15.42
CA ASP A 428 -30.90 12.01 14.83
C ASP A 428 -32.38 11.69 14.53
N GLU A 429 -32.69 10.50 14.06
CA GLU A 429 -34.04 10.02 13.75
C GLU A 429 -34.90 9.86 15.01
N THR A 430 -34.32 9.35 16.10
CA THR A 430 -35.05 9.10 17.36
C THR A 430 -35.06 10.27 18.32
N ALA A 431 -34.16 11.25 18.12
CA ALA A 431 -34.03 12.47 18.91
C ALA A 431 -34.16 12.21 20.44
N PRO A 432 -33.23 11.46 21.09
CA PRO A 432 -33.35 11.05 22.51
C PRO A 432 -33.60 12.22 23.46
N TRP A 433 -33.04 13.39 23.18
CA TRP A 433 -33.25 14.62 23.96
C TRP A 433 -34.68 15.18 23.90
N VAL A 434 -35.48 14.77 22.90
CA VAL A 434 -36.90 15.09 22.80
C VAL A 434 -37.70 14.07 23.59
N LEU A 435 -37.39 12.78 23.45
CA LEU A 435 -38.01 11.70 24.24
C LEU A 435 -37.85 11.92 25.76
N ALA A 436 -36.67 12.40 26.18
CA ALA A 436 -36.36 12.68 27.58
C ALA A 436 -37.21 13.78 28.23
N LYS A 437 -37.95 14.58 27.49
CA LYS A 437 -38.84 15.64 27.99
C LYS A 437 -40.22 15.12 28.37
N ASP A 438 -40.57 13.90 27.98
CA ASP A 438 -41.90 13.29 28.17
C ASP A 438 -41.75 11.99 28.99
N GLU A 439 -42.21 12.01 30.23
CA GLU A 439 -42.12 10.85 31.13
C GLU A 439 -42.85 9.62 30.56
N ALA A 440 -43.91 9.81 29.75
CA ALA A 440 -44.62 8.72 29.08
C ALA A 440 -43.77 8.03 28.01
N LYS A 441 -42.65 8.63 27.57
CA LYS A 441 -41.75 8.10 26.56
C LYS A 441 -40.45 7.55 27.15
N LYS A 442 -40.38 7.44 28.45
CA LYS A 442 -39.17 6.97 29.17
C LYS A 442 -38.73 5.57 28.75
N ASP A 443 -39.70 4.65 28.59
CA ASP A 443 -39.43 3.28 28.13
C ASP A 443 -38.91 3.27 26.70
N ARG A 444 -39.44 4.14 25.82
CA ARG A 444 -38.94 4.31 24.46
C ARG A 444 -37.50 4.84 24.46
N LEU A 445 -37.21 5.85 25.27
CA LEU A 445 -35.87 6.37 25.44
C LEU A 445 -34.87 5.31 25.90
N SER A 446 -35.28 4.48 26.87
CA SER A 446 -34.48 3.36 27.36
C SER A 446 -34.18 2.36 26.24
N GLU A 447 -35.15 2.00 25.43
CA GLU A 447 -34.96 1.10 24.27
C GLU A 447 -34.00 1.69 23.25
N VAL A 448 -34.11 3.00 22.96
CA VAL A 448 -33.20 3.71 22.04
C VAL A 448 -31.76 3.64 22.53
N LEU A 449 -31.50 3.90 23.80
CA LEU A 449 -30.16 3.84 24.37
C LEU A 449 -29.62 2.40 24.45
N TYR A 450 -30.50 1.42 24.70
CA TYR A 450 -30.12 0.01 24.62
C TYR A 450 -29.70 -0.36 23.19
N ASN A 451 -30.49 -0.01 22.20
CA ASN A 451 -30.18 -0.31 20.79
C ASN A 451 -28.86 0.33 20.34
N LEU A 452 -28.57 1.57 20.77
CA LEU A 452 -27.30 2.23 20.50
C LEU A 452 -26.12 1.51 21.16
N THR A 453 -26.25 1.20 22.47
CA THR A 453 -25.18 0.53 23.23
C THR A 453 -24.88 -0.85 22.65
N GLU A 454 -25.91 -1.63 22.33
CA GLU A 454 -25.79 -2.94 21.69
C GLU A 454 -25.09 -2.82 20.32
N SER A 455 -25.49 -1.84 19.50
CA SER A 455 -24.90 -1.61 18.17
C SER A 455 -23.43 -1.19 18.27
N ILE A 456 -23.07 -0.36 19.26
CA ILE A 456 -21.69 0.05 19.51
C ILE A 456 -20.84 -1.14 19.98
N ALA A 457 -21.39 -2.01 20.83
CA ALA A 457 -20.70 -3.23 21.31
C ALA A 457 -20.39 -4.21 20.16
N ILE A 458 -21.34 -4.40 19.22
CA ILE A 458 -21.11 -5.18 17.99
C ILE A 458 -20.07 -4.48 17.13
N GLY A 459 -20.22 -3.17 16.88
CA GLY A 459 -19.31 -2.36 16.09
C GLY A 459 -17.88 -2.38 16.63
N ALA A 460 -17.69 -2.28 17.96
CA ALA A 460 -16.38 -2.39 18.61
C ALA A 460 -15.76 -3.77 18.38
N SER A 461 -16.55 -4.83 18.46
CA SER A 461 -16.06 -6.20 18.23
C SER A 461 -15.64 -6.42 16.77
N LEU A 462 -16.38 -5.85 15.81
CA LEU A 462 -16.00 -5.84 14.37
C LEU A 462 -14.74 -4.99 14.12
N LEU A 463 -14.55 -3.92 14.89
CA LEU A 463 -13.40 -3.02 14.80
C LEU A 463 -12.11 -3.63 15.33
N ALA A 464 -12.18 -4.60 16.22
CA ALA A 464 -11.04 -5.14 16.99
C ALA A 464 -9.89 -5.69 16.14
N SER A 465 -10.19 -6.20 14.93
CA SER A 465 -9.14 -6.65 14.00
C SER A 465 -8.34 -5.51 13.38
N PHE A 466 -8.89 -4.31 13.33
CA PHE A 466 -8.30 -3.13 12.69
C PHE A 466 -7.71 -2.16 13.71
N LEU A 467 -8.47 -1.81 14.75
CA LEU A 467 -8.12 -0.86 15.82
C LEU A 467 -8.31 -1.55 17.19
N PRO A 468 -7.37 -2.43 17.57
CA PRO A 468 -7.53 -3.30 18.72
C PRO A 468 -7.66 -2.55 20.05
N GLU A 469 -6.84 -1.51 20.28
CA GLU A 469 -6.87 -0.74 21.53
C GLU A 469 -8.18 0.07 21.68
N THR A 470 -8.63 0.66 20.58
CA THR A 470 -9.89 1.42 20.55
C THR A 470 -11.09 0.51 20.81
N ALA A 471 -11.09 -0.69 20.22
CA ALA A 471 -12.15 -1.68 20.45
C ALA A 471 -12.23 -2.11 21.92
N GLU A 472 -11.09 -2.39 22.56
CA GLU A 472 -11.01 -2.74 23.98
C GLU A 472 -11.46 -1.58 24.88
N LYS A 473 -11.05 -0.33 24.58
CA LYS A 473 -11.49 0.86 25.32
C LYS A 473 -12.99 1.07 25.21
N ILE A 474 -13.59 0.87 24.04
CA ILE A 474 -15.04 0.96 23.88
C ILE A 474 -15.74 -0.12 24.70
N ALA A 475 -15.29 -1.37 24.62
CA ALA A 475 -15.87 -2.47 25.38
C ALA A 475 -15.79 -2.23 26.91
N ALA A 476 -14.65 -1.72 27.38
CA ALA A 476 -14.44 -1.37 28.79
C ALA A 476 -15.41 -0.25 29.24
N GLN A 477 -15.58 0.79 28.44
CA GLN A 477 -16.49 1.90 28.76
C GLN A 477 -17.96 1.49 28.76
N LEU A 478 -18.31 0.50 27.93
CA LEU A 478 -19.65 -0.11 27.92
C LEU A 478 -19.80 -1.21 28.98
N ASN A 479 -18.76 -1.50 29.77
CA ASN A 479 -18.72 -2.56 30.76
C ASN A 479 -19.14 -3.93 30.17
N THR A 480 -18.58 -4.28 29.02
CA THR A 480 -18.83 -5.53 28.29
C THR A 480 -17.54 -6.11 27.71
N GLY A 481 -17.55 -7.35 27.25
CA GLY A 481 -16.46 -7.95 26.49
C GLY A 481 -16.65 -7.81 24.98
N LEU A 482 -15.56 -7.98 24.23
CA LEU A 482 -15.63 -8.14 22.78
C LEU A 482 -16.24 -9.50 22.44
N ARG A 483 -17.05 -9.56 21.39
CA ARG A 483 -17.80 -10.74 20.98
C ARG A 483 -17.03 -11.63 20.02
N GLY A 484 -17.30 -12.93 20.10
CA GLY A 484 -16.82 -13.89 19.13
C GLY A 484 -17.55 -13.78 17.79
N PHE A 485 -16.93 -14.32 16.72
CA PHE A 485 -17.42 -14.21 15.36
C PHE A 485 -18.89 -14.63 15.18
N ASP A 486 -19.30 -15.74 15.85
CA ASP A 486 -20.65 -16.29 15.74
C ASP A 486 -21.73 -15.44 16.43
N GLU A 487 -21.31 -14.49 17.27
CA GLU A 487 -22.20 -13.58 17.99
C GLU A 487 -22.40 -12.22 17.28
N LEU A 488 -21.57 -11.91 16.29
CA LEU A 488 -21.55 -10.59 15.64
C LEU A 488 -22.77 -10.31 14.74
N ASN A 489 -23.54 -11.32 14.39
CA ASN A 489 -24.81 -11.18 13.66
C ASN A 489 -26.04 -11.35 14.56
N GLN A 490 -25.85 -11.38 15.89
CA GLN A 490 -26.92 -11.50 16.86
C GLN A 490 -27.09 -10.16 17.58
N PHE A 491 -28.35 -9.71 17.68
CA PHE A 491 -28.72 -8.47 18.38
C PHE A 491 -29.41 -8.80 19.69
N GLY A 492 -29.16 -8.01 20.74
CA GLY A 492 -29.80 -8.19 22.05
C GLY A 492 -28.99 -9.02 23.05
N LEU A 493 -27.67 -9.13 22.86
CA LEU A 493 -26.76 -9.83 23.76
C LEU A 493 -26.18 -8.92 24.86
N TYR A 494 -26.33 -7.61 24.76
CA TYR A 494 -25.88 -6.68 25.80
C TYR A 494 -26.74 -6.93 27.06
N PRO A 495 -26.11 -7.14 28.24
CA PRO A 495 -26.87 -7.50 29.43
C PRO A 495 -27.82 -6.38 29.88
N ASN A 496 -29.09 -6.74 30.17
CA ASN A 496 -30.02 -5.80 30.77
C ASN A 496 -29.56 -5.37 32.14
N ASP A 497 -29.90 -4.13 32.51
CA ASP A 497 -29.53 -3.50 33.78
C ASP A 497 -28.00 -3.37 33.99
N ASN A 498 -27.20 -3.56 32.92
CA ASN A 498 -25.78 -3.30 32.98
C ASN A 498 -25.50 -1.78 32.99
N LYS A 499 -24.43 -1.38 33.65
CA LYS A 499 -24.07 0.05 33.82
C LYS A 499 -22.85 0.40 33.02
N VAL A 500 -22.97 1.40 32.15
CA VAL A 500 -21.80 1.99 31.43
C VAL A 500 -20.92 2.78 32.38
N THR A 501 -19.70 3.15 31.97
CA THR A 501 -18.81 3.99 32.80
C THR A 501 -19.46 5.33 33.14
N GLU A 502 -19.21 5.84 34.36
CA GLU A 502 -19.71 7.16 34.79
C GLU A 502 -19.03 8.30 34.06
N GLU A 503 -17.74 8.20 33.85
CA GLU A 503 -16.91 9.20 33.17
C GLU A 503 -16.32 8.59 31.88
N PRO A 504 -16.90 8.88 30.71
CA PRO A 504 -16.37 8.34 29.46
C PRO A 504 -15.01 8.98 29.10
N GLU A 505 -14.04 8.14 28.80
CA GLU A 505 -12.78 8.55 28.21
C GLU A 505 -13.01 9.07 26.78
N ILE A 506 -12.39 10.18 26.42
CA ILE A 506 -12.40 10.67 25.05
C ILE A 506 -11.45 9.79 24.21
N LEU A 507 -12.04 8.97 23.33
CA LEU A 507 -11.27 8.06 22.47
C LEU A 507 -10.36 8.81 21.49
N PHE A 508 -10.90 9.87 20.87
CA PHE A 508 -10.20 10.71 19.90
C PHE A 508 -10.60 12.17 20.11
N ALA A 509 -9.70 12.98 20.64
CA ALA A 509 -9.89 14.42 20.76
C ALA A 509 -9.72 15.08 19.39
N ARG A 510 -10.64 15.99 19.03
CA ARG A 510 -10.54 16.71 17.77
C ARG A 510 -9.25 17.51 17.69
N LEU A 511 -8.55 17.39 16.58
CA LEU A 511 -7.29 18.08 16.31
C LEU A 511 -7.53 19.45 15.67
N ASP A 512 -6.79 20.47 16.12
CA ASP A 512 -6.70 21.74 15.41
C ASP A 512 -5.52 21.67 14.42
N PRO A 513 -5.78 21.81 13.10
CA PRO A 513 -4.71 21.81 12.10
C PRO A 513 -3.63 22.88 12.37
N LYS A 514 -4.02 24.02 12.99
CA LYS A 514 -3.06 25.10 13.35
C LYS A 514 -2.07 24.70 14.43
N GLU A 515 -2.40 23.69 15.24
CA GLU A 515 -1.51 23.16 16.28
C GLU A 515 -0.68 21.98 15.78
N VAL A 516 -1.24 21.18 14.84
CA VAL A 516 -0.58 19.98 14.30
C VAL A 516 0.44 20.33 13.21
N MET A 517 0.07 21.18 12.25
CA MET A 517 0.94 21.47 11.10
C MET A 517 2.30 22.07 11.46
N PRO A 518 2.45 22.96 12.46
CA PRO A 518 3.76 23.40 12.91
C PRO A 518 4.66 22.27 13.46
N LYS A 519 4.06 21.24 14.10
CA LYS A 519 4.81 20.06 14.55
C LYS A 519 5.30 19.22 13.38
N VAL A 520 4.47 19.07 12.36
CA VAL A 520 4.83 18.41 11.10
C VAL A 520 6.01 19.11 10.42
N GLU A 521 5.97 20.44 10.34
CA GLU A 521 7.08 21.20 9.75
C GLU A 521 8.38 21.06 10.57
N ALA A 522 8.28 20.99 11.90
CA ALA A 522 9.43 20.70 12.74
C ALA A 522 10.03 19.29 12.49
N ILE A 523 9.18 18.26 12.30
CA ILE A 523 9.60 16.92 11.94
C ILE A 523 10.32 16.92 10.58
N ARG A 524 9.75 17.56 9.57
CA ARG A 524 10.36 17.68 8.23
C ARG A 524 11.72 18.39 8.30
N ALA A 525 11.82 19.47 9.06
CA ALA A 525 13.07 20.20 9.23
C ALA A 525 14.15 19.36 9.93
N ALA A 526 13.77 18.57 10.96
CA ALA A 526 14.69 17.68 11.66
C ALA A 526 15.20 16.56 10.74
N GLN A 527 14.31 15.92 9.98
CA GLN A 527 14.68 14.87 9.02
C GLN A 527 15.62 15.38 7.92
N LYS A 528 15.37 16.59 7.43
CA LYS A 528 16.25 17.25 6.45
C LYS A 528 17.63 17.53 7.02
N ALA A 529 17.70 18.06 8.23
CA ALA A 529 18.98 18.35 8.91
C ALA A 529 19.79 17.06 9.19
N GLU A 530 19.11 15.96 9.59
CA GLU A 530 19.73 14.65 9.78
C GLU A 530 20.31 14.11 8.46
N PHE A 531 19.56 14.17 7.38
CA PHE A 531 20.02 13.74 6.06
C PHE A 531 21.23 14.55 5.57
N GLU A 532 21.20 15.88 5.72
CA GLU A 532 22.33 16.75 5.38
C GLU A 532 23.58 16.43 6.21
N ALA A 533 23.40 16.10 7.50
CA ALA A 533 24.49 15.68 8.37
C ALA A 533 25.09 14.33 7.96
N GLU A 534 24.25 13.35 7.61
CA GLU A 534 24.68 12.04 7.08
C GLU A 534 25.50 12.21 5.78
N GLN A 535 25.06 13.07 4.86
CA GLN A 535 25.78 13.34 3.60
C GLN A 535 27.15 13.99 3.86
N LYS A 536 27.24 14.97 4.75
CA LYS A 536 28.50 15.61 5.11
C LYS A 536 29.47 14.65 5.77
N ALA A 537 28.97 13.75 6.61
CA ALA A 537 29.80 12.73 7.27
C ALA A 537 30.36 11.70 6.29
N SER A 538 29.62 11.38 5.22
CA SER A 538 30.02 10.43 4.17
C SER A 538 30.94 11.05 3.09
N GLY A 539 31.31 12.34 3.20
CA GLY A 539 32.19 13.02 2.24
C GLY A 539 31.60 13.18 0.83
N LYS A 540 30.31 12.87 0.68
CA LYS A 540 29.56 13.15 -0.54
C LYS A 540 29.22 14.64 -0.51
N GLU A 541 29.69 15.42 -1.50
CA GLU A 541 29.09 16.75 -1.72
C GLU A 541 27.58 16.54 -1.76
N VAL A 542 26.89 17.34 -0.98
CA VAL A 542 25.44 17.46 -1.11
C VAL A 542 25.25 17.98 -2.53
N GLU A 543 25.02 17.08 -3.52
CA GLU A 543 24.18 17.44 -4.62
C GLU A 543 22.86 17.80 -3.94
N THR A 544 22.77 19.06 -3.48
CA THR A 544 21.51 19.73 -3.57
C THR A 544 21.14 19.51 -5.05
N GLU A 545 20.28 18.49 -5.34
CA GLU A 545 19.24 18.81 -6.28
C GLU A 545 18.69 20.10 -5.69
N ALA A 546 19.22 21.22 -6.20
CA ALA A 546 18.44 22.42 -6.21
C ALA A 546 17.08 21.84 -6.64
N LYS A 547 16.07 21.87 -5.73
CA LYS A 547 14.75 22.10 -6.21
C LYS A 547 15.05 23.13 -7.29
N ALA A 548 14.94 22.77 -8.54
CA ALA A 548 14.41 23.73 -9.47
C ALA A 548 13.18 24.19 -8.66
N ASP A 549 13.31 25.29 -7.95
CA ASP A 549 12.19 26.08 -7.51
C ASP A 549 11.34 26.03 -8.74
N ALA A 550 10.17 25.39 -8.63
CA ALA A 550 9.27 25.29 -9.76
C ALA A 550 9.24 26.72 -10.23
N ALA A 551 9.88 26.99 -11.36
CA ALA A 551 10.29 28.33 -11.73
C ALA A 551 9.02 29.15 -11.58
N VAL A 552 9.00 30.06 -10.62
CA VAL A 552 7.82 30.90 -10.40
C VAL A 552 7.84 31.82 -11.62
N ILE A 553 7.11 31.40 -12.65
CA ILE A 553 7.01 32.15 -13.88
C ILE A 553 6.01 33.28 -13.60
N ASP A 554 6.52 34.45 -13.26
CA ASP A 554 5.74 35.66 -13.14
C ASP A 554 5.44 36.18 -14.57
N ILE A 555 4.24 35.87 -15.06
CA ILE A 555 3.75 36.44 -16.33
C ILE A 555 3.17 37.81 -16.03
N GLU A 556 3.52 38.84 -16.84
CA GLU A 556 2.86 40.14 -16.78
C GLU A 556 1.34 39.98 -16.84
N PRO A 557 0.58 40.45 -15.82
CA PRO A 557 -0.85 40.30 -15.80
C PRO A 557 -1.47 41.07 -16.97
N LYS A 558 -2.36 40.41 -17.68
CA LYS A 558 -3.23 41.04 -18.70
C LYS A 558 -4.37 41.78 -18.01
N GLU A 559 -5.09 42.62 -18.80
CA GLU A 559 -6.31 43.26 -18.30
C GLU A 559 -7.32 42.23 -17.78
N GLU A 560 -7.99 42.54 -16.67
CA GLU A 560 -9.05 41.72 -16.10
C GLU A 560 -10.19 41.58 -17.12
N ILE A 561 -10.70 40.35 -17.26
CA ILE A 561 -11.85 40.04 -18.09
C ILE A 561 -13.07 39.71 -17.22
N THR A 562 -14.26 39.99 -17.72
CA THR A 562 -15.52 39.60 -17.05
C THR A 562 -15.79 38.09 -17.29
N TYR A 563 -16.66 37.52 -16.45
CA TYR A 563 -17.21 36.18 -16.69
C TYR A 563 -17.84 36.04 -18.08
N ASP A 564 -18.54 37.05 -18.50
CA ASP A 564 -19.17 37.09 -19.85
C ASP A 564 -18.15 37.11 -20.97
N ASP A 565 -16.93 37.64 -20.76
CA ASP A 565 -15.85 37.57 -21.71
C ASP A 565 -15.23 36.17 -21.78
N PHE A 566 -15.09 35.52 -20.64
CA PHE A 566 -14.65 34.11 -20.58
C PHE A 566 -15.67 33.18 -21.28
N MET A 567 -16.94 33.35 -21.06
CA MET A 567 -18.04 32.58 -21.68
C MET A 567 -18.12 32.73 -23.21
N LYS A 568 -17.43 33.70 -23.78
CA LYS A 568 -17.29 33.82 -25.25
C LYS A 568 -16.32 32.81 -25.85
N MET A 569 -15.41 32.23 -25.01
CA MET A 569 -14.46 31.21 -25.42
C MET A 569 -15.07 29.83 -25.20
N GLN A 570 -14.93 28.94 -26.16
CA GLN A 570 -15.42 27.57 -26.05
C GLN A 570 -14.25 26.61 -26.08
N PHE A 571 -14.05 25.90 -24.94
CA PHE A 571 -13.02 24.89 -24.82
C PHE A 571 -13.63 23.50 -24.82
N GLN A 572 -13.02 22.56 -25.52
CA GLN A 572 -13.47 21.17 -25.57
C GLN A 572 -12.27 20.21 -25.60
N VAL A 573 -12.49 18.98 -25.17
CA VAL A 573 -11.54 17.89 -25.32
C VAL A 573 -11.55 17.43 -26.78
N GLY A 574 -10.38 17.40 -27.41
CA GLY A 574 -10.17 16.86 -28.75
C GLY A 574 -9.30 15.62 -28.71
N GLU A 575 -9.51 14.67 -29.62
CA GLU A 575 -8.63 13.52 -29.85
C GLU A 575 -7.91 13.69 -31.19
N ILE A 576 -6.58 13.63 -31.17
CA ILE A 576 -5.77 13.74 -32.38
C ILE A 576 -5.80 12.41 -33.11
N ILE A 577 -6.43 12.40 -34.30
CA ILE A 577 -6.58 11.18 -35.12
C ILE A 577 -5.57 11.06 -36.23
N GLU A 578 -4.95 12.17 -36.64
CA GLU A 578 -3.86 12.23 -37.63
C GLU A 578 -3.01 13.45 -37.33
N CYS A 579 -1.70 13.35 -37.53
CA CYS A 579 -0.77 14.46 -37.39
C CYS A 579 0.32 14.38 -38.48
N LYS A 580 0.70 15.53 -39.04
CA LYS A 580 1.77 15.64 -40.06
C LYS A 580 2.61 16.89 -39.82
N ALA A 581 3.88 16.81 -40.14
CA ALA A 581 4.76 17.99 -40.20
C ALA A 581 4.36 18.91 -41.35
N VAL A 582 4.32 20.22 -41.10
CA VAL A 582 4.10 21.23 -42.17
C VAL A 582 5.38 21.42 -42.97
N GLU A 583 5.38 21.06 -44.26
CA GLU A 583 6.59 21.04 -45.12
C GLU A 583 7.33 22.39 -45.16
N LYS A 584 6.58 23.50 -45.13
CA LYS A 584 7.14 24.86 -45.19
C LYS A 584 7.57 25.43 -43.85
N SER A 585 7.57 24.61 -42.78
CA SER A 585 7.90 25.08 -41.42
C SER A 585 8.65 24.03 -40.62
N LYS A 586 9.73 24.44 -39.96
CA LYS A 586 10.48 23.61 -39.03
C LYS A 586 9.83 23.57 -37.60
N LYS A 587 8.80 24.38 -37.37
CA LYS A 587 8.19 24.58 -36.05
C LYS A 587 6.77 24.05 -35.95
N LEU A 588 6.10 23.78 -37.10
CA LEU A 588 4.66 23.52 -37.13
C LEU A 588 4.33 22.05 -37.38
N LEU A 589 3.34 21.55 -36.60
CA LEU A 589 2.61 20.32 -36.84
C LEU A 589 1.18 20.68 -37.27
N CYS A 590 0.61 19.89 -38.18
CA CYS A 590 -0.77 19.96 -38.60
C CYS A 590 -1.50 18.70 -38.13
N SER A 591 -2.45 18.88 -37.22
CA SER A 591 -3.21 17.79 -36.59
C SER A 591 -4.66 17.80 -37.07
N GLN A 592 -5.23 16.61 -37.35
CA GLN A 592 -6.65 16.40 -37.50
C GLN A 592 -7.20 16.00 -36.11
N VAL A 593 -8.04 16.83 -35.54
CA VAL A 593 -8.54 16.70 -34.19
C VAL A 593 -10.03 16.41 -34.20
N ARG A 594 -10.41 15.23 -33.72
CA ARG A 594 -11.83 14.85 -33.55
C ARG A 594 -12.37 15.52 -32.29
N ILE A 595 -13.49 16.26 -32.43
CA ILE A 595 -14.17 16.96 -31.37
C ILE A 595 -15.68 16.62 -31.50
N GLY A 596 -16.16 15.69 -30.68
CA GLY A 596 -17.49 15.11 -30.88
C GLY A 596 -17.63 14.44 -32.25
N SER A 597 -18.62 14.85 -33.05
CA SER A 597 -18.85 14.35 -34.41
C SER A 597 -18.07 15.10 -35.49
N GLN A 598 -17.33 16.15 -35.13
CA GLN A 598 -16.58 16.97 -36.08
C GLN A 598 -15.09 16.67 -36.03
N VAL A 599 -14.42 16.91 -37.16
CA VAL A 599 -12.94 16.89 -37.22
C VAL A 599 -12.49 18.28 -37.65
N LYS A 600 -11.60 18.88 -36.85
CA LYS A 600 -11.00 20.19 -37.14
C LYS A 600 -9.53 20.05 -37.46
N GLN A 601 -9.05 20.77 -38.44
CA GLN A 601 -7.64 20.89 -38.76
C GLN A 601 -7.01 21.98 -37.88
N ILE A 602 -6.02 21.62 -37.06
CA ILE A 602 -5.34 22.57 -36.18
C ILE A 602 -3.84 22.53 -36.41
N VAL A 603 -3.25 23.71 -36.56
CA VAL A 603 -1.81 23.89 -36.76
C VAL A 603 -1.19 24.47 -35.51
N SER A 604 -0.17 23.79 -34.98
CA SER A 604 0.46 24.12 -33.68
C SER A 604 1.97 24.21 -33.76
N GLY A 605 2.57 25.14 -33.04
CA GLY A 605 4.02 25.42 -33.04
C GLY A 605 4.89 24.48 -32.20
N ILE A 606 4.54 23.22 -32.07
CA ILE A 606 5.10 22.26 -31.11
C ILE A 606 6.01 21.19 -31.72
N ARG A 607 6.44 21.35 -32.97
CA ARG A 607 7.26 20.37 -33.69
C ARG A 607 8.65 20.15 -33.07
N LYS A 608 9.11 21.04 -32.21
CA LYS A 608 10.38 20.85 -31.49
C LYS A 608 10.24 19.86 -30.33
N GLN A 609 9.08 19.82 -29.71
CA GLN A 609 8.79 19.03 -28.51
C GLN A 609 8.07 17.73 -28.82
N TYR A 610 7.33 17.65 -29.95
CA TYR A 610 6.53 16.48 -30.31
C TYR A 610 6.75 16.05 -31.74
N THR A 611 6.84 14.74 -31.98
CA THR A 611 6.79 14.15 -33.31
C THR A 611 5.35 13.92 -33.78
N PRO A 612 5.08 13.84 -35.10
CA PRO A 612 3.73 13.52 -35.59
C PRO A 612 3.16 12.22 -35.03
N GLU A 613 4.01 11.21 -34.84
CA GLU A 613 3.66 9.88 -34.36
C GLU A 613 3.21 9.92 -32.87
N GLU A 614 3.91 10.70 -32.06
CA GLU A 614 3.58 10.88 -30.64
C GLU A 614 2.28 11.66 -30.42
N MET A 615 1.84 12.42 -31.39
CA MET A 615 0.61 13.22 -31.29
C MET A 615 -0.65 12.40 -31.49
N VAL A 616 -0.60 11.37 -32.32
CA VAL A 616 -1.78 10.55 -32.66
C VAL A 616 -2.27 9.78 -31.43
N GLY A 617 -3.57 9.85 -31.18
CA GLY A 617 -4.22 9.22 -30.02
C GLY A 617 -4.25 10.08 -28.76
N LYS A 618 -3.49 11.19 -28.70
CA LYS A 618 -3.53 12.08 -27.52
C LYS A 618 -4.86 12.81 -27.43
N LYS A 619 -5.39 12.92 -26.20
CA LYS A 619 -6.51 13.80 -25.85
C LYS A 619 -5.94 15.12 -25.37
N VAL A 620 -6.42 16.21 -25.94
CA VAL A 620 -5.88 17.56 -25.78
C VAL A 620 -6.98 18.58 -25.53
N MET A 621 -6.66 19.67 -24.85
CA MET A 621 -7.57 20.80 -24.67
C MET A 621 -7.52 21.71 -25.90
N VAL A 622 -8.69 22.05 -26.44
CA VAL A 622 -8.83 22.80 -27.69
C VAL A 622 -9.76 24.01 -27.50
N LEU A 623 -9.30 25.20 -27.90
CA LEU A 623 -10.16 26.36 -28.14
C LEU A 623 -10.79 26.19 -29.52
N VAL A 624 -12.11 25.87 -29.54
CA VAL A 624 -12.81 25.38 -30.76
C VAL A 624 -13.52 26.47 -31.55
N ASN A 625 -13.78 27.63 -30.96
CA ASN A 625 -14.49 28.73 -31.60
C ASN A 625 -13.60 29.89 -32.03
N LEU A 626 -12.31 29.65 -32.14
CA LEU A 626 -11.37 30.64 -32.70
C LEU A 626 -11.59 30.82 -34.20
N LYS A 627 -11.52 32.05 -34.68
CA LYS A 627 -11.65 32.31 -36.14
C LYS A 627 -10.51 31.59 -36.89
N PRO A 628 -10.85 30.84 -37.96
CA PRO A 628 -9.80 30.14 -38.75
C PRO A 628 -8.73 31.08 -39.29
N ALA A 629 -7.48 30.67 -39.17
CA ALA A 629 -6.31 31.41 -39.63
C ALA A 629 -5.34 30.54 -40.46
N LYS A 630 -4.61 31.12 -41.37
CA LYS A 630 -3.58 30.39 -42.14
C LYS A 630 -2.21 30.57 -41.51
N LEU A 631 -1.59 29.45 -41.12
CA LEU A 631 -0.23 29.38 -40.58
C LEU A 631 0.68 28.65 -41.58
N ALA A 632 1.70 29.31 -42.07
CA ALA A 632 2.58 28.82 -43.17
C ALA A 632 1.80 28.27 -44.38
N GLY A 633 0.63 28.88 -44.68
CA GLY A 633 -0.22 28.50 -45.81
C GLY A 633 -1.24 27.39 -45.51
N VAL A 634 -1.20 26.76 -44.33
CA VAL A 634 -2.12 25.71 -43.87
C VAL A 634 -3.20 26.34 -42.98
N LEU A 635 -4.47 25.99 -43.19
CA LEU A 635 -5.59 26.50 -42.41
C LEU A 635 -5.63 25.85 -41.01
N SER A 636 -5.74 26.66 -39.96
CA SER A 636 -6.02 26.23 -38.59
C SER A 636 -7.39 26.68 -38.19
N GLU A 637 -8.25 25.76 -37.69
CA GLU A 637 -9.66 25.98 -37.33
C GLU A 637 -9.88 26.00 -35.82
N GLY A 638 -8.83 26.12 -35.03
CA GLY A 638 -8.82 26.18 -33.57
C GLY A 638 -7.39 26.27 -33.05
N MET A 639 -7.22 26.12 -31.73
CA MET A 639 -5.92 26.20 -31.07
C MET A 639 -5.79 25.10 -30.01
N LEU A 640 -4.68 24.34 -30.08
CA LEU A 640 -4.29 23.46 -28.97
C LEU A 640 -3.72 24.32 -27.83
N LEU A 641 -4.08 24.02 -26.60
CA LEU A 641 -3.55 24.73 -25.44
C LEU A 641 -2.26 24.04 -24.97
N CYS A 642 -1.25 24.84 -24.72
CA CYS A 642 0.04 24.42 -24.16
C CYS A 642 0.43 25.33 -23.01
N ALA A 643 1.11 24.76 -22.02
CA ALA A 643 1.90 25.54 -21.06
C ALA A 643 3.30 25.76 -21.65
N GLU A 644 3.91 26.92 -21.39
CA GLU A 644 5.26 27.29 -21.83
C GLU A 644 6.08 27.66 -20.59
N ASP A 645 7.29 27.11 -20.47
CA ASP A 645 8.23 27.45 -19.42
C ASP A 645 9.17 28.60 -19.81
N GLU A 646 10.04 29.06 -18.88
CA GLU A 646 11.00 30.14 -19.10
C GLU A 646 12.01 29.84 -20.23
N THR A 647 12.25 28.59 -20.58
CA THR A 647 13.14 28.15 -21.64
C THR A 647 12.46 28.13 -23.01
N GLY A 648 11.13 28.33 -23.05
CA GLY A 648 10.30 28.22 -24.25
C GLY A 648 9.96 26.77 -24.60
N GLU A 649 10.05 25.85 -23.65
CA GLU A 649 9.58 24.48 -23.80
C GLU A 649 8.07 24.43 -23.63
N LEU A 650 7.40 23.70 -24.53
CA LEU A 650 5.94 23.64 -24.58
C LEU A 650 5.42 22.26 -24.20
N ALA A 651 4.49 22.22 -23.26
CA ALA A 651 3.76 21.02 -22.86
C ALA A 651 2.27 21.13 -23.21
N LEU A 652 1.71 20.10 -23.88
CA LEU A 652 0.28 20.04 -24.19
C LEU A 652 -0.56 19.89 -22.91
N LEU A 653 -1.63 20.68 -22.80
CA LEU A 653 -2.62 20.49 -21.77
C LEU A 653 -3.54 19.31 -22.14
N THR A 654 -3.59 18.32 -21.24
CA THR A 654 -4.37 17.09 -21.41
C THR A 654 -5.30 16.91 -20.22
N PRO A 655 -6.50 16.29 -20.38
CA PRO A 655 -7.33 15.95 -19.25
C PRO A 655 -6.66 14.86 -18.39
N GLU A 656 -6.62 15.04 -17.08
CA GLU A 656 -6.07 14.07 -16.13
C GLU A 656 -6.79 12.71 -16.15
N LYS A 657 -8.11 12.75 -16.38
CA LYS A 657 -8.95 11.55 -16.52
C LYS A 657 -9.33 11.32 -17.96
N ASP A 658 -9.60 10.07 -18.31
CA ASP A 658 -10.08 9.74 -19.65
C ASP A 658 -11.46 10.37 -19.92
N MET A 659 -11.47 11.40 -20.76
CA MET A 659 -12.68 12.14 -21.14
C MET A 659 -13.01 11.89 -22.60
N PRO A 660 -14.30 11.79 -22.99
CA PRO A 660 -14.67 11.62 -24.38
C PRO A 660 -14.32 12.87 -25.22
N ALA A 661 -13.92 12.66 -26.48
CA ALA A 661 -13.71 13.75 -27.41
C ALA A 661 -15.04 14.53 -27.63
N GLY A 662 -15.00 15.85 -27.45
CA GLY A 662 -16.16 16.73 -27.47
C GLY A 662 -16.66 17.14 -26.09
N ALA A 663 -16.12 16.57 -24.99
CA ALA A 663 -16.46 17.02 -23.64
C ALA A 663 -16.14 18.52 -23.50
N GLU A 664 -17.07 19.27 -22.92
CA GLU A 664 -16.89 20.70 -22.66
C GLU A 664 -15.96 20.91 -21.46
N ILE A 665 -15.13 21.95 -21.55
CA ILE A 665 -14.22 22.38 -20.50
C ILE A 665 -14.78 23.71 -19.98
N CYS A 666 -15.21 23.72 -18.72
CA CYS A 666 -15.89 24.84 -18.05
C CYS A 666 -15.20 25.20 -16.72
#